data_28ca229a6d302c90d3cb46ee615ae316
#
_entry.id   28ca229a6d302c90d3cb46ee615ae316
#
_cell.length_a   1.000
_cell.length_b   1.000
_cell.length_c   1.000
_cell.angle_alpha   90.00
_cell.angle_beta   90.00
_cell.angle_gamma   90.00
#
_symmetry.space_group_name_H-M   'P 1'
#
loop_
_entity.id
_entity.type
_entity.pdbx_description
1 polymer ?
#
loop_
_entity_poly.entity_id
_entity_poly.type
_entity_poly.pdbx_seq_one_letter_code
_entity_poly.pdbx_strand_id
1 'polypeptide(L)'
;MLRLLLTFLFLSVQYVAVSQELPVPSAAASPQSSNDWQDAFRSWLSADDAAEGYSEATFELLSDLAEHPLNLNQTSQSELEQLPFLSAEQIEELVAYIDRYRPLRSLSELQMIESLNRDTRLLLNYFVVIGDTLTPARTVKSVLSQMLHEGHFTIEGSLRQPFYKRKGDISGYLGYQQRHDLRLQFSSRDQLKFGLTAAQDAGEPFFSDRNRWGYDHYAYYFQLRKMGCLEALNLGMYRVQFGMGLVMNTGFYLGKQAILQSSGRKSQTVTAHTSRSVGGYLQGVAAQIRLAPAWSMTAFASYRPIDATLNNDGTIRTLLTDGYHRTPTEMAKKHNSHETDLGFRLSYQPNSPHKTYKPSLSFNAVYTHFDRPLLPYASTSSKLNYRLYAPSGSSFFNASLDYGLTSSHVSFIGETAVNGDGALAAIHTLSVRATDQLSLMLLHRYYDKRYTALHARSFGEGSSTQNEHGLYLGATWSPSRKLLLQSYVDYAHFPFLRYRVNAPSDAFDAFILARTLFNIGTLEAQYRFHIRQRNNTTQTYLNNHYEHRTRLSFAYPSSSSSTSVATLSQPSLNFKTQLDAALITCREQQTSRGIMISQQAVFRYRAIRVNGFVGWFRSDNYDSRLYQYEPSIPYDFSFPAFYGHGIRYSLMARADLGRWSLSAKIGTTDYFDRAVISSGYQQINASSQTDLLLQFRLKL
;
A
#
# COMPACT_ATOMS: atom_id res chain seq x y z
N MET A 1 10.95 -1.17 -35.97
CA MET A 1 10.76 -0.69 -34.59
C MET A 1 11.94 -1.08 -33.67
N LEU A 2 12.38 -2.33 -33.63
CA LEU A 2 13.56 -2.75 -32.84
C LEU A 2 14.86 -2.03 -33.24
N ARG A 3 15.09 -1.77 -34.54
CA ARG A 3 16.23 -1.01 -35.03
C ARG A 3 16.20 0.47 -34.63
N LEU A 4 15.04 1.10 -34.50
CA LEU A 4 14.87 2.47 -34.02
C LEU A 4 15.14 2.58 -32.52
N LEU A 5 14.74 1.60 -31.72
CA LEU A 5 15.01 1.55 -30.27
C LEU A 5 16.51 1.34 -29.98
N LEU A 6 17.17 0.45 -30.74
CA LEU A 6 18.62 0.24 -30.64
C LEU A 6 19.41 1.45 -31.11
N THR A 7 18.95 2.16 -32.14
CA THR A 7 19.61 3.39 -32.60
C THR A 7 19.44 4.54 -31.60
N PHE A 8 18.29 4.64 -30.92
CA PHE A 8 18.08 5.61 -29.83
C PHE A 8 18.94 5.30 -28.61
N LEU A 9 19.08 4.03 -28.26
CA LEU A 9 19.96 3.59 -27.16
C LEU A 9 21.46 3.86 -27.51
N PHE A 10 21.86 3.63 -28.73
CA PHE A 10 23.25 3.87 -29.19
C PHE A 10 23.59 5.37 -29.31
N LEU A 11 22.66 6.21 -29.78
CA LEU A 11 22.81 7.67 -29.81
C LEU A 11 22.85 8.28 -28.41
N SER A 12 22.13 7.77 -27.45
CA SER A 12 22.19 8.24 -26.05
C SER A 12 23.51 7.88 -25.37
N VAL A 13 24.13 6.75 -25.72
CA VAL A 13 25.46 6.34 -25.21
C VAL A 13 26.59 7.19 -25.80
N GLN A 14 26.48 7.63 -27.06
CA GLN A 14 27.49 8.49 -27.65
C GLN A 14 27.44 9.95 -27.17
N TYR A 15 26.25 10.45 -26.77
CA TYR A 15 26.12 11.81 -26.23
C TYR A 15 26.69 11.97 -24.81
N VAL A 16 26.81 10.88 -24.05
CA VAL A 16 27.40 10.87 -22.70
C VAL A 16 28.93 10.97 -22.72
N ALA A 17 29.57 10.70 -23.86
CA ALA A 17 31.03 10.73 -23.98
C ALA A 17 31.63 12.13 -24.25
N VAL A 18 30.82 13.17 -24.44
CA VAL A 18 31.30 14.52 -24.87
C VAL A 18 30.94 15.65 -23.88
N SER A 19 30.37 15.40 -22.74
CA SER A 19 30.14 16.48 -21.75
C SER A 19 31.33 16.63 -20.80
N GLN A 20 32.14 17.62 -21.07
CA GLN A 20 33.18 18.14 -20.18
C GLN A 20 32.63 18.65 -18.85
N GLU A 21 33.46 18.55 -17.83
CA GLU A 21 33.29 18.94 -16.43
C GLU A 21 32.59 20.30 -16.24
N LEU A 22 31.40 20.27 -15.63
CA LEU A 22 30.79 21.43 -15.00
C LEU A 22 31.04 21.37 -13.48
N PRO A 23 31.25 22.50 -12.81
CA PRO A 23 31.64 22.54 -11.40
C PRO A 23 30.58 21.89 -10.50
N VAL A 24 31.05 21.04 -9.59
CA VAL A 24 30.29 20.32 -8.60
C VAL A 24 29.63 21.32 -7.62
N PRO A 25 28.31 21.38 -7.51
CA PRO A 25 27.69 22.09 -6.39
C PRO A 25 27.94 21.30 -5.12
N SER A 26 28.21 22.03 -4.04
CA SER A 26 28.40 21.60 -2.66
C SER A 26 27.46 20.45 -2.26
N ALA A 27 28.04 19.41 -1.63
CA ALA A 27 27.44 18.15 -1.24
C ALA A 27 26.22 18.30 -0.31
N ALA A 28 25.05 18.48 -0.89
CA ALA A 28 23.83 17.96 -0.31
C ALA A 28 23.80 16.47 -0.65
N ALA A 29 23.72 15.60 0.35
CA ALA A 29 23.66 14.16 0.17
C ALA A 29 22.60 13.80 -0.87
N SER A 30 23.04 13.24 -2.01
CA SER A 30 22.13 12.81 -3.07
C SER A 30 21.14 11.78 -2.47
N PRO A 31 19.83 11.94 -2.65
CA PRO A 31 18.87 10.96 -2.15
C PRO A 31 19.23 9.58 -2.75
N GLN A 32 19.26 8.57 -1.89
CA GLN A 32 19.39 7.16 -2.32
C GLN A 32 18.33 6.92 -3.40
N SER A 33 18.64 6.11 -4.44
CA SER A 33 17.74 5.98 -5.59
C SER A 33 16.34 5.58 -5.11
N SER A 34 15.31 6.28 -5.57
CA SER A 34 13.93 6.22 -5.09
C SER A 34 13.25 4.85 -5.13
N ASN A 35 13.88 3.82 -5.68
CA ASN A 35 13.33 2.45 -5.75
C ASN A 35 13.97 1.43 -4.82
N ASP A 36 15.05 1.78 -4.12
CA ASP A 36 15.71 0.85 -3.19
C ASP A 36 14.86 0.59 -1.94
N TRP A 37 13.93 1.50 -1.64
CA TRP A 37 12.99 1.34 -0.53
C TRP A 37 12.07 0.12 -0.72
N GLN A 38 11.71 -0.26 -1.96
CA GLN A 38 10.86 -1.41 -2.23
C GLN A 38 11.50 -2.72 -1.77
N ASP A 39 12.81 -2.88 -2.00
CA ASP A 39 13.56 -4.03 -1.53
C ASP A 39 13.69 -4.04 0.01
N ALA A 40 13.87 -2.88 0.63
CA ALA A 40 13.91 -2.74 2.08
C ALA A 40 12.52 -2.97 2.72
N PHE A 41 11.46 -2.39 2.15
CA PHE A 41 10.08 -2.51 2.63
C PHE A 41 9.51 -3.92 2.46
N ARG A 42 9.98 -4.67 1.47
CA ARG A 42 9.57 -6.05 1.23
C ARG A 42 9.74 -6.96 2.45
N SER A 43 10.78 -6.73 3.25
CA SER A 43 11.02 -7.52 4.48
C SER A 43 9.97 -7.26 5.57
N TRP A 44 9.15 -6.21 5.39
CA TRP A 44 8.04 -5.82 6.27
C TRP A 44 6.70 -6.45 5.86
N LEU A 45 6.66 -7.11 4.70
CA LEU A 45 5.44 -7.63 4.12
C LEU A 45 5.49 -9.15 4.02
N SER A 46 4.44 -9.81 4.47
CA SER A 46 4.15 -11.15 4.01
C SER A 46 3.68 -11.07 2.55
N ALA A 47 4.22 -11.92 1.67
CA ALA A 47 3.79 -11.93 0.27
C ALA A 47 2.33 -12.38 0.13
N ASP A 48 1.83 -13.19 1.08
CA ASP A 48 0.45 -13.66 1.10
C ASP A 48 -0.47 -12.54 1.56
N ASP A 49 -0.12 -11.79 2.62
CA ASP A 49 -0.86 -10.61 3.05
C ASP A 49 -0.86 -9.54 1.95
N ALA A 50 0.29 -9.35 1.28
CA ALA A 50 0.41 -8.44 0.15
C ALA A 50 -0.54 -8.80 -1.01
N ALA A 51 -0.69 -10.06 -1.32
CA ALA A 51 -1.56 -10.53 -2.40
C ALA A 51 -3.06 -10.42 -2.06
N GLU A 52 -3.43 -10.51 -0.78
CA GLU A 52 -4.81 -10.46 -0.31
C GLU A 52 -5.30 -9.03 0.02
N GLY A 53 -4.42 -8.11 0.39
CA GLY A 53 -4.81 -6.83 0.99
C GLY A 53 -4.16 -5.57 0.42
N TYR A 54 -3.10 -5.67 -0.37
CA TYR A 54 -2.39 -4.48 -0.85
C TYR A 54 -2.99 -3.95 -2.13
N SER A 55 -3.49 -2.73 -2.06
CA SER A 55 -3.85 -1.99 -3.25
C SER A 55 -2.58 -1.35 -3.86
N GLU A 56 -2.54 -1.29 -5.19
CA GLU A 56 -1.56 -0.53 -5.97
C GLU A 56 -1.38 0.89 -5.41
N ALA A 57 -2.47 1.47 -4.94
CA ALA A 57 -2.54 2.78 -4.30
C ALA A 57 -1.68 2.94 -3.03
N THR A 58 -1.44 1.85 -2.28
CA THR A 58 -0.54 1.86 -1.10
C THR A 58 0.91 2.09 -1.51
N PHE A 59 1.33 1.37 -2.54
CA PHE A 59 2.70 1.48 -3.04
C PHE A 59 2.94 2.78 -3.81
N GLU A 60 1.92 3.31 -4.46
CA GLU A 60 2.01 4.62 -5.09
C GLU A 60 2.22 5.73 -4.06
N LEU A 61 1.53 5.69 -2.91
CA LEU A 61 1.78 6.66 -1.84
C LEU A 61 3.18 6.53 -1.24
N LEU A 62 3.67 5.31 -0.99
CA LEU A 62 5.03 5.11 -0.53
C LEU A 62 6.06 5.54 -1.58
N SER A 63 5.78 5.31 -2.86
CA SER A 63 6.62 5.83 -3.94
C SER A 63 6.65 7.35 -3.96
N ASP A 64 5.51 8.01 -3.75
CA ASP A 64 5.43 9.47 -3.66
C ASP A 64 6.19 10.02 -2.44
N LEU A 65 6.08 9.36 -1.28
CA LEU A 65 6.84 9.72 -0.08
C LEU A 65 8.36 9.49 -0.25
N ALA A 66 8.79 8.46 -0.97
CA ALA A 66 10.19 8.21 -1.26
C ALA A 66 10.76 9.22 -2.27
N GLU A 67 9.95 9.71 -3.20
CA GLU A 67 10.32 10.76 -4.16
C GLU A 67 10.37 12.15 -3.50
N HIS A 68 9.54 12.38 -2.49
CA HIS A 68 9.41 13.63 -1.76
C HIS A 68 9.58 13.38 -0.25
N PRO A 69 10.81 13.05 0.21
CA PRO A 69 11.06 12.66 1.58
C PRO A 69 10.74 13.79 2.56
N LEU A 70 10.27 13.42 3.75
CA LEU A 70 9.92 14.36 4.82
C LEU A 70 11.17 15.02 5.40
N ASN A 71 11.18 16.34 5.51
CA ASN A 71 12.25 17.07 6.20
C ASN A 71 12.04 17.00 7.72
N LEU A 72 12.88 16.24 8.43
CA LEU A 72 12.77 16.06 9.88
C LEU A 72 12.84 17.36 10.68
N ASN A 73 13.55 18.38 10.19
CA ASN A 73 13.60 19.68 10.85
C ASN A 73 12.30 20.50 10.74
N GLN A 74 11.36 20.07 9.89
CA GLN A 74 10.08 20.75 9.64
C GLN A 74 8.87 19.85 9.87
N THR A 75 9.13 18.55 10.10
CA THR A 75 8.11 17.51 10.17
C THR A 75 7.23 17.67 11.43
N SER A 76 5.96 17.36 11.28
CA SER A 76 4.97 17.22 12.34
C SER A 76 4.71 15.75 12.64
N GLN A 77 4.10 15.45 13.80
CA GLN A 77 3.67 14.10 14.15
C GLN A 77 2.73 13.50 13.09
N SER A 78 1.76 14.27 12.60
CA SER A 78 0.80 13.80 11.58
C SER A 78 1.44 13.44 10.24
N GLU A 79 2.62 13.97 9.93
CA GLU A 79 3.38 13.59 8.75
C GLU A 79 4.15 12.29 8.95
N LEU A 80 4.74 12.09 10.13
CA LEU A 80 5.37 10.82 10.48
C LEU A 80 4.35 9.67 10.55
N GLU A 81 3.10 9.98 10.89
CA GLU A 81 1.99 9.03 10.85
C GLU A 81 1.65 8.55 9.43
N GLN A 82 2.09 9.21 8.37
CA GLN A 82 1.97 8.72 7.00
C GLN A 82 2.92 7.55 6.71
N LEU A 83 3.98 7.37 7.50
CA LEU A 83 4.93 6.26 7.36
C LEU A 83 4.37 5.03 8.08
N PRO A 84 3.85 4.01 7.34
CA PRO A 84 3.08 2.92 7.93
C PRO A 84 3.91 1.94 8.77
N PHE A 85 5.21 2.01 8.67
CA PHE A 85 6.16 1.13 9.36
C PHE A 85 6.65 1.68 10.71
N LEU A 86 6.22 2.88 11.12
CA LEU A 86 6.56 3.42 12.44
C LEU A 86 5.46 3.09 13.44
N SER A 87 5.85 2.67 14.65
CA SER A 87 4.91 2.54 15.78
C SER A 87 4.58 3.90 16.40
N ALA A 88 3.49 3.95 17.19
CA ALA A 88 3.13 5.16 17.94
C ALA A 88 4.24 5.60 18.88
N GLU A 89 4.92 4.66 19.55
CA GLU A 89 6.05 4.91 20.43
C GLU A 89 7.25 5.49 19.67
N GLN A 90 7.57 4.91 18.51
CA GLN A 90 8.67 5.38 17.67
C GLN A 90 8.45 6.79 17.15
N ILE A 91 7.21 7.10 16.73
CA ILE A 91 6.83 8.45 16.30
C ILE A 91 6.97 9.42 17.46
N GLU A 92 6.51 9.03 18.65
CA GLU A 92 6.55 9.84 19.84
C GLU A 92 8.00 10.17 20.27
N GLU A 93 8.87 9.16 20.34
CA GLU A 93 10.28 9.35 20.67
C GLU A 93 11.01 10.18 19.59
N LEU A 94 10.69 9.96 18.32
CA LEU A 94 11.26 10.73 17.21
C LEU A 94 10.85 12.21 17.29
N VAL A 95 9.58 12.50 17.55
CA VAL A 95 9.08 13.88 17.73
C VAL A 95 9.74 14.53 18.95
N ALA A 96 9.80 13.82 20.09
CA ALA A 96 10.43 14.33 21.30
C ALA A 96 11.94 14.62 21.09
N TYR A 97 12.62 13.77 20.34
CA TYR A 97 14.03 13.96 19.99
C TYR A 97 14.21 15.18 19.08
N ILE A 98 13.38 15.31 18.02
CA ILE A 98 13.40 16.45 17.11
C ILE A 98 13.12 17.75 17.86
N ASP A 99 12.11 17.81 18.72
CA ASP A 99 11.75 19.02 19.46
C ASP A 99 12.85 19.46 20.43
N ARG A 100 13.61 18.50 20.99
CA ARG A 100 14.69 18.76 21.94
C ARG A 100 15.99 19.21 21.27
N TYR A 101 16.32 18.65 20.09
CA TYR A 101 17.64 18.80 19.46
C TYR A 101 17.61 19.53 18.12
N ARG A 102 16.47 20.08 17.68
CA ARG A 102 16.33 20.83 16.42
C ARG A 102 17.26 22.06 16.41
N PRO A 103 18.00 22.32 15.34
CA PRO A 103 17.99 21.59 14.07
C PRO A 103 18.90 20.34 14.10
N LEU A 104 18.38 19.21 13.62
CA LEU A 104 19.17 18.02 13.37
C LEU A 104 20.14 18.30 12.21
N ARG A 105 21.33 17.72 12.29
CA ARG A 105 22.42 17.94 11.30
C ARG A 105 22.65 16.73 10.41
N SER A 106 22.33 15.53 10.88
CA SER A 106 22.61 14.28 10.20
C SER A 106 21.57 13.20 10.52
N LEU A 107 21.22 12.35 9.54
CA LEU A 107 20.40 11.15 9.77
C LEU A 107 21.07 10.15 10.74
N SER A 108 22.38 10.25 10.96
CA SER A 108 23.08 9.42 11.95
C SER A 108 22.62 9.68 13.38
N GLU A 109 22.05 10.85 13.66
CA GLU A 109 21.48 11.19 14.98
C GLU A 109 20.28 10.31 15.36
N LEU A 110 19.57 9.73 14.35
CA LEU A 110 18.51 8.76 14.59
C LEU A 110 18.98 7.48 15.31
N GLN A 111 20.29 7.25 15.39
CA GLN A 111 20.87 6.15 16.17
C GLN A 111 20.73 6.37 17.68
N MET A 112 20.51 7.61 18.13
CA MET A 112 20.29 7.95 19.53
C MET A 112 18.86 7.65 20.02
N ILE A 113 17.96 7.31 19.11
CA ILE A 113 16.58 6.95 19.43
C ILE A 113 16.51 5.43 19.63
N GLU A 114 16.30 5.01 20.87
CA GLU A 114 16.40 3.60 21.27
C GLU A 114 15.31 2.72 20.64
N SER A 115 14.08 3.25 20.51
CA SER A 115 12.96 2.50 19.91
C SER A 115 13.12 2.23 18.42
N LEU A 116 13.96 2.99 17.71
CA LEU A 116 14.25 2.78 16.31
C LEU A 116 15.28 1.65 16.14
N ASN A 117 14.81 0.45 15.82
CA ASN A 117 15.70 -0.64 15.47
C ASN A 117 16.45 -0.35 14.15
N ARG A 118 17.47 -1.15 13.84
CA ARG A 118 18.31 -0.96 12.67
C ARG A 118 17.50 -0.96 11.36
N ASP A 119 16.57 -1.90 11.21
CA ASP A 119 15.79 -2.06 9.97
C ASP A 119 14.85 -0.89 9.76
N THR A 120 14.21 -0.39 10.83
CA THR A 120 13.38 0.82 10.78
C THR A 120 14.21 2.05 10.38
N ARG A 121 15.42 2.22 10.94
CA ARG A 121 16.32 3.34 10.55
C ARG A 121 16.76 3.24 9.09
N LEU A 122 17.12 2.05 8.62
CA LEU A 122 17.47 1.84 7.21
C LEU A 122 16.30 2.19 6.28
N LEU A 123 15.09 1.79 6.67
CA LEU A 123 13.90 2.11 5.89
C LEU A 123 13.58 3.60 5.94
N LEU A 124 13.67 4.25 7.12
CA LEU A 124 13.47 5.69 7.27
C LEU A 124 14.35 6.53 6.34
N ASN A 125 15.60 6.11 6.11
CA ASN A 125 16.54 6.85 5.24
C ASN A 125 16.04 7.05 3.81
N TYR A 126 15.04 6.29 3.36
CA TYR A 126 14.41 6.48 2.05
C TYR A 126 13.28 7.51 2.08
N PHE A 127 12.72 7.81 3.24
CA PHE A 127 11.50 8.61 3.38
C PHE A 127 11.72 9.92 4.13
N VAL A 128 12.92 10.14 4.69
CA VAL A 128 13.23 11.36 5.43
C VAL A 128 14.56 11.97 4.99
N VAL A 129 14.65 13.28 5.14
CA VAL A 129 15.87 14.06 4.86
C VAL A 129 16.09 15.07 5.99
N ILE A 130 17.34 15.56 6.09
CA ILE A 130 17.67 16.70 6.94
C ILE A 130 17.84 17.91 6.01
N GLY A 131 16.96 18.87 6.16
CA GLY A 131 17.01 20.15 5.44
C GLY A 131 16.95 21.32 6.40
N ASP A 132 16.98 22.54 5.85
CA ASP A 132 16.94 23.77 6.66
C ASP A 132 15.61 23.88 7.44
N THR A 133 15.68 24.60 8.56
CA THR A 133 14.48 25.00 9.32
C THR A 133 13.72 26.10 8.54
N LEU A 134 12.39 26.06 8.61
CA LEU A 134 11.59 27.11 7.98
C LEU A 134 11.89 28.47 8.61
N THR A 135 12.29 29.44 7.80
CA THR A 135 12.28 30.84 8.23
C THR A 135 10.83 31.31 8.29
N PRO A 136 10.36 31.92 9.40
CA PRO A 136 8.97 32.37 9.48
C PRO A 136 8.70 33.43 8.40
N ALA A 137 7.81 33.11 7.48
CA ALA A 137 7.44 34.00 6.40
C ALA A 137 6.48 35.09 6.90
N ARG A 138 6.75 36.31 6.52
CA ARG A 138 6.02 37.50 7.00
C ARG A 138 4.63 37.73 6.42
N THR A 139 4.29 37.11 5.27
CA THR A 139 2.98 37.34 4.60
C THR A 139 2.61 36.11 3.73
N VAL A 140 1.31 35.77 3.66
CA VAL A 140 0.80 34.67 2.83
C VAL A 140 1.17 34.82 1.36
N LYS A 141 1.14 36.04 0.79
CA LYS A 141 1.56 36.31 -0.60
C LYS A 141 3.04 36.01 -0.85
N SER A 142 3.94 36.34 0.09
CA SER A 142 5.39 36.03 -0.05
C SER A 142 5.67 34.57 0.05
N VAL A 143 4.92 33.84 0.89
CA VAL A 143 5.00 32.38 1.02
C VAL A 143 4.60 31.67 -0.29
N LEU A 144 3.46 32.03 -0.85
CA LEU A 144 2.96 31.42 -2.09
C LEU A 144 3.88 31.70 -3.28
N SER A 145 4.39 32.92 -3.40
CA SER A 145 5.37 33.27 -4.44
C SER A 145 6.67 32.47 -4.29
N GLN A 146 7.17 32.33 -3.05
CA GLN A 146 8.36 31.54 -2.78
C GLN A 146 8.15 30.04 -3.06
N MET A 147 6.99 29.49 -2.68
CA MET A 147 6.62 28.12 -2.99
C MET A 147 6.59 27.83 -4.50
N LEU A 148 6.07 28.76 -5.29
CA LEU A 148 6.03 28.62 -6.75
C LEU A 148 7.42 28.70 -7.37
N HIS A 149 8.33 29.54 -6.83
CA HIS A 149 9.69 29.66 -7.31
C HIS A 149 10.62 28.49 -6.93
N GLU A 150 10.42 27.90 -5.76
CA GLU A 150 11.23 26.78 -5.25
C GLU A 150 10.63 25.41 -5.60
N GLY A 151 9.48 25.40 -6.28
CA GLY A 151 8.79 24.19 -6.66
C GLY A 151 9.41 23.46 -7.82
N HIS A 152 9.18 22.17 -7.88
CA HIS A 152 9.61 21.28 -8.97
C HIS A 152 8.40 20.71 -9.69
N PHE A 153 8.44 20.76 -11.01
CA PHE A 153 7.44 20.14 -11.86
C PHE A 153 7.95 18.80 -12.37
N THR A 154 7.16 17.74 -12.20
CA THR A 154 7.49 16.39 -12.64
C THR A 154 6.46 15.93 -13.68
N ILE A 155 6.97 15.46 -14.81
CA ILE A 155 6.18 14.80 -15.86
C ILE A 155 6.60 13.34 -15.88
N GLU A 156 5.65 12.44 -15.78
CA GLU A 156 5.89 11.01 -15.82
C GLU A 156 4.88 10.34 -16.74
N GLY A 157 5.36 9.40 -17.55
CA GLY A 157 4.49 8.58 -18.38
C GLY A 157 4.93 7.13 -18.34
N SER A 158 3.96 6.22 -18.29
CA SER A 158 4.22 4.79 -18.40
C SER A 158 3.42 4.13 -19.50
N LEU A 159 3.97 3.04 -20.05
CA LEU A 159 3.37 2.20 -21.08
C LEU A 159 3.63 0.74 -20.77
N ARG A 160 2.57 -0.06 -20.75
CA ARG A 160 2.65 -1.52 -20.74
C ARG A 160 2.20 -2.06 -22.10
N GLN A 161 3.11 -2.77 -22.77
CA GLN A 161 2.90 -3.43 -24.06
C GLN A 161 2.93 -4.94 -23.88
N PRO A 162 1.79 -5.66 -23.93
CA PRO A 162 1.78 -7.12 -24.02
C PRO A 162 2.19 -7.57 -25.45
N PHE A 163 2.94 -8.67 -25.53
CA PHE A 163 3.32 -9.31 -26.80
C PHE A 163 2.42 -10.52 -27.14
N TYR A 164 1.27 -10.62 -26.50
CA TYR A 164 0.23 -11.62 -26.73
C TYR A 164 -1.10 -10.91 -26.95
N LYS A 165 -2.08 -11.64 -27.50
CA LYS A 165 -3.46 -11.17 -27.60
C LYS A 165 -4.37 -12.00 -26.71
N ARG A 166 -5.18 -11.31 -25.91
CA ARG A 166 -6.27 -11.93 -25.17
C ARG A 166 -7.47 -12.13 -26.10
N LYS A 167 -8.36 -13.04 -25.75
CA LYS A 167 -9.61 -13.23 -26.49
C LYS A 167 -10.41 -11.91 -26.59
N GLY A 168 -10.43 -11.11 -25.52
CA GLY A 168 -11.06 -9.80 -25.51
C GLY A 168 -10.44 -8.79 -26.49
N ASP A 169 -9.11 -8.82 -26.67
CA ASP A 169 -8.40 -7.94 -27.62
C ASP A 169 -8.73 -8.29 -29.10
N ILE A 170 -9.13 -9.53 -29.35
CA ILE A 170 -9.56 -9.98 -30.68
C ILE A 170 -11.04 -9.63 -30.91
N SER A 171 -11.89 -9.83 -29.89
CA SER A 171 -13.31 -9.55 -29.93
C SER A 171 -13.90 -9.37 -28.55
N GLY A 172 -14.49 -8.20 -28.28
CA GLY A 172 -15.22 -7.91 -27.04
C GLY A 172 -14.73 -6.71 -26.25
N TYR A 173 -13.47 -6.33 -26.37
CA TYR A 173 -12.99 -5.08 -25.80
C TYR A 173 -13.21 -3.90 -26.75
N LEU A 174 -13.49 -2.73 -26.16
CA LEU A 174 -13.76 -1.48 -26.88
C LEU A 174 -12.48 -0.76 -27.31
N GLY A 175 -11.38 -1.01 -26.61
CA GLY A 175 -10.09 -0.38 -26.84
C GLY A 175 -8.98 -1.38 -27.18
N TYR A 176 -7.77 -0.89 -27.22
CA TYR A 176 -6.57 -1.65 -27.60
C TYR A 176 -5.89 -2.31 -26.39
N GLN A 177 -4.94 -3.19 -26.65
CA GLN A 177 -4.30 -4.05 -25.63
C GLN A 177 -3.28 -3.34 -24.73
N GLN A 178 -2.84 -2.13 -25.08
CA GLN A 178 -1.85 -1.36 -24.31
C GLN A 178 -2.52 -0.70 -23.10
N ARG A 179 -1.78 -0.62 -21.98
CA ARG A 179 -2.10 0.22 -20.83
C ARG A 179 -1.11 1.37 -20.79
N HIS A 180 -1.58 2.58 -20.56
CA HIS A 180 -0.70 3.73 -20.39
C HIS A 180 -1.28 4.75 -19.43
N ASP A 181 -0.39 5.51 -18.81
CA ASP A 181 -0.75 6.62 -17.93
C ASP A 181 0.20 7.81 -18.10
N LEU A 182 -0.31 8.97 -17.74
CA LEU A 182 0.42 10.23 -17.69
C LEU A 182 0.17 10.88 -16.34
N ARG A 183 1.24 11.29 -15.65
CA ARG A 183 1.19 12.01 -14.38
C ARG A 183 1.92 13.34 -14.52
N LEU A 184 1.25 14.40 -14.14
CA LEU A 184 1.77 15.76 -14.06
C LEU A 184 1.68 16.19 -12.59
N GLN A 185 2.80 16.52 -11.98
CA GLN A 185 2.84 16.87 -10.56
C GLN A 185 3.74 18.08 -10.33
N PHE A 186 3.24 19.02 -9.57
CA PHE A 186 4.01 20.11 -9.00
C PHE A 186 4.13 19.87 -7.49
N SER A 187 5.32 20.01 -6.95
CA SER A 187 5.56 19.97 -5.51
C SER A 187 6.55 21.05 -5.10
N SER A 188 6.23 21.76 -4.05
CA SER A 188 7.11 22.76 -3.46
C SER A 188 7.26 22.49 -1.98
N ARG A 189 8.47 22.07 -1.57
CA ARG A 189 8.75 21.60 -0.22
C ARG A 189 7.64 20.61 0.19
N ASP A 190 7.20 20.66 1.44
CA ASP A 190 6.10 19.83 1.94
C ASP A 190 4.80 20.62 2.11
N GLN A 191 4.72 21.81 1.49
CA GLN A 191 3.65 22.78 1.73
C GLN A 191 2.63 22.85 0.60
N LEU A 192 3.06 22.76 -0.65
CA LEU A 192 2.18 22.86 -1.80
C LEU A 192 2.41 21.69 -2.76
N LYS A 193 1.35 20.94 -3.04
CA LYS A 193 1.33 19.90 -4.08
C LYS A 193 0.06 20.06 -4.91
N PHE A 194 0.17 19.96 -6.22
CA PHE A 194 -0.99 19.80 -7.09
C PHE A 194 -0.59 18.94 -8.31
N GLY A 195 -1.58 18.30 -8.90
CA GLY A 195 -1.30 17.46 -10.05
C GLY A 195 -2.53 16.87 -10.71
N LEU A 196 -2.25 16.21 -11.82
CA LEU A 196 -3.19 15.49 -12.65
C LEU A 196 -2.57 14.12 -13.00
N THR A 197 -3.29 13.06 -12.74
CA THR A 197 -2.95 11.71 -13.21
C THR A 197 -4.06 11.27 -14.15
N ALA A 198 -3.71 10.84 -15.35
CA ALA A 198 -4.62 10.32 -16.35
C ALA A 198 -4.21 8.89 -16.68
N ALA A 199 -5.15 7.95 -16.60
CA ALA A 199 -4.86 6.53 -16.76
C ALA A 199 -5.88 5.82 -17.62
N GLN A 200 -5.41 4.80 -18.34
CA GLN A 200 -6.22 3.90 -19.14
C GLN A 200 -5.73 2.48 -18.98
N ASP A 201 -6.64 1.58 -18.67
CA ASP A 201 -6.36 0.15 -18.64
C ASP A 201 -6.44 -0.49 -20.03
N ALA A 202 -5.76 -1.62 -20.16
CA ALA A 202 -5.73 -2.38 -21.41
C ALA A 202 -7.12 -2.91 -21.80
N GLY A 203 -7.59 -2.55 -22.98
CA GLY A 203 -8.93 -2.89 -23.50
C GLY A 203 -9.96 -1.77 -23.38
N GLU A 204 -9.62 -0.65 -22.74
CA GLU A 204 -10.50 0.51 -22.63
C GLU A 204 -10.38 1.43 -23.84
N PRO A 205 -11.49 2.10 -24.24
CA PRO A 205 -11.48 3.02 -25.38
C PRO A 205 -10.70 4.32 -25.03
N PHE A 206 -9.94 4.83 -26.00
CA PHE A 206 -9.19 6.07 -25.89
C PHE A 206 -9.63 7.05 -26.98
N PHE A 207 -10.05 8.27 -26.61
CA PHE A 207 -10.70 9.27 -27.47
C PHE A 207 -11.93 8.74 -28.23
N SER A 208 -12.59 7.72 -27.68
CA SER A 208 -13.75 7.09 -28.31
C SER A 208 -14.78 6.67 -27.27
N ASP A 209 -15.98 6.30 -27.69
CA ASP A 209 -17.11 5.94 -26.85
C ASP A 209 -17.41 7.01 -25.78
N ARG A 210 -17.51 6.65 -24.50
CA ARG A 210 -17.73 7.60 -23.39
C ARG A 210 -16.45 8.32 -22.95
N ASN A 211 -15.28 7.88 -23.42
CA ASN A 211 -13.96 8.46 -23.09
C ASN A 211 -13.53 9.56 -24.08
N ARG A 212 -14.41 10.52 -24.36
CA ARG A 212 -14.18 11.57 -25.37
C ARG A 212 -12.98 12.48 -25.09
N TRP A 213 -12.56 12.59 -23.82
CA TRP A 213 -11.40 13.38 -23.38
C TRP A 213 -10.08 12.58 -23.42
N GLY A 214 -10.11 11.34 -23.85
CA GLY A 214 -8.95 10.46 -23.98
C GLY A 214 -8.96 9.33 -22.98
N TYR A 215 -8.50 9.58 -21.78
CA TYR A 215 -8.34 8.59 -20.75
C TYR A 215 -9.67 8.18 -20.08
N ASP A 216 -9.67 6.97 -19.52
CA ASP A 216 -10.82 6.45 -18.79
C ASP A 216 -10.94 7.08 -17.39
N HIS A 217 -9.82 7.27 -16.71
CA HIS A 217 -9.75 7.82 -15.37
C HIS A 217 -8.84 9.06 -15.32
N TYR A 218 -9.31 10.08 -14.55
CA TYR A 218 -8.55 11.29 -14.24
C TYR A 218 -8.58 11.52 -12.75
N ALA A 219 -7.41 11.50 -12.08
CA ALA A 219 -7.26 11.95 -10.71
C ALA A 219 -6.61 13.33 -10.69
N TYR A 220 -7.25 14.28 -10.03
CA TYR A 220 -6.75 15.65 -9.90
C TYR A 220 -6.83 16.08 -8.45
N TYR A 221 -5.82 16.82 -8.00
CA TYR A 221 -5.72 17.24 -6.62
C TYR A 221 -4.94 18.55 -6.48
N PHE A 222 -5.29 19.27 -5.40
CA PHE A 222 -4.54 20.38 -4.87
C PHE A 222 -4.44 20.23 -3.37
N GLN A 223 -3.21 20.27 -2.83
CA GLN A 223 -2.94 20.16 -1.41
C GLN A 223 -2.09 21.33 -0.93
N LEU A 224 -2.54 21.97 0.15
CA LEU A 224 -1.82 23.01 0.86
C LEU A 224 -1.64 22.58 2.32
N ARG A 225 -0.43 22.74 2.88
CA ARG A 225 -0.10 22.34 4.24
C ARG A 225 0.67 23.42 4.99
N LYS A 226 0.64 23.34 6.34
CA LYS A 226 1.47 24.18 7.24
C LYS A 226 1.28 25.69 7.05
N MET A 227 0.04 26.14 6.89
CA MET A 227 -0.32 27.56 6.74
C MET A 227 -0.96 28.10 8.02
N GLY A 228 -0.14 28.42 9.02
CA GLY A 228 -0.63 28.92 10.32
C GLY A 228 -1.44 27.88 11.09
N CYS A 229 -2.73 28.11 11.32
CA CYS A 229 -3.63 27.14 11.95
C CYS A 229 -4.12 26.05 10.98
N LEU A 230 -3.98 26.23 9.67
CA LEU A 230 -4.33 25.24 8.66
C LEU A 230 -3.20 24.20 8.55
N GLU A 231 -3.45 23.00 9.03
CA GLU A 231 -2.49 21.89 8.96
C GLU A 231 -2.48 21.24 7.59
N ALA A 232 -3.68 21.04 7.00
CA ALA A 232 -3.84 20.53 5.64
C ALA A 232 -5.15 21.00 5.02
N LEU A 233 -5.12 21.33 3.73
CA LEU A 233 -6.28 21.56 2.87
C LEU A 233 -6.09 20.72 1.60
N ASN A 234 -7.08 19.92 1.27
CA ASN A 234 -7.11 19.17 0.03
C ASN A 234 -8.36 19.52 -0.77
N LEU A 235 -8.17 19.78 -2.05
CA LEU A 235 -9.24 20.02 -3.03
C LEU A 235 -9.10 19.01 -4.17
N GLY A 236 -10.21 18.52 -4.70
CA GLY A 236 -10.22 17.48 -5.73
C GLY A 236 -10.27 16.09 -5.12
N MET A 237 -9.38 15.19 -5.53
CA MET A 237 -9.35 13.81 -5.01
C MET A 237 -8.40 13.69 -3.83
N TYR A 238 -8.90 13.09 -2.74
CA TYR A 238 -8.15 12.95 -1.50
C TYR A 238 -8.49 11.65 -0.75
N ARG A 239 -7.70 11.33 0.27
CA ARG A 239 -7.89 10.20 1.17
C ARG A 239 -7.98 10.69 2.61
N VAL A 240 -8.80 9.98 3.40
CA VAL A 240 -8.99 10.25 4.82
C VAL A 240 -8.85 8.95 5.60
N GLN A 241 -8.16 9.03 6.75
CA GLN A 241 -8.11 7.95 7.72
C GLN A 241 -8.33 8.51 9.12
N PHE A 242 -9.27 7.90 9.88
CA PHE A 242 -9.58 8.23 11.25
C PHE A 242 -9.36 7.03 12.17
N GLY A 243 -8.69 7.25 13.30
CA GLY A 243 -8.53 6.26 14.34
C GLY A 243 -7.85 4.97 13.86
N MET A 244 -8.44 3.84 14.18
CA MET A 244 -8.03 2.50 13.76
C MET A 244 -8.83 2.00 12.55
N GLY A 245 -9.60 2.88 11.90
CA GLY A 245 -10.32 2.61 10.67
C GLY A 245 -11.67 1.93 10.84
N LEU A 246 -12.31 2.04 12.00
CA LEU A 246 -13.65 1.47 12.19
C LEU A 246 -14.72 2.24 11.42
N VAL A 247 -14.57 3.55 11.25
CA VAL A 247 -15.56 4.40 10.57
C VAL A 247 -15.06 4.85 9.21
N MET A 248 -13.81 5.32 9.12
CA MET A 248 -13.23 5.86 7.91
C MET A 248 -11.77 5.45 7.74
N ASN A 249 -11.48 4.74 6.66
CA ASN A 249 -10.13 4.45 6.21
C ASN A 249 -10.10 4.20 4.70
N THR A 250 -9.82 5.24 3.93
CA THR A 250 -9.54 5.12 2.49
C THR A 250 -8.04 4.95 2.19
N GLY A 251 -7.22 4.81 3.23
CA GLY A 251 -5.78 4.62 3.16
C GLY A 251 -5.33 3.16 3.17
N PHE A 252 -4.29 2.89 3.95
CA PHE A 252 -3.62 1.60 3.99
C PHE A 252 -4.28 0.55 4.87
N TYR A 253 -4.16 -0.69 4.44
CA TYR A 253 -4.17 -1.88 5.28
C TYR A 253 -2.89 -2.68 5.01
N LEU A 254 -2.14 -3.01 6.04
CA LEU A 254 -0.79 -3.57 5.89
C LEU A 254 -0.67 -5.05 6.30
N GLY A 255 -1.77 -5.77 6.49
CA GLY A 255 -1.74 -7.17 6.89
C GLY A 255 -1.21 -7.41 8.31
N LYS A 256 -1.17 -8.68 8.72
CA LYS A 256 -0.93 -9.09 10.10
C LYS A 256 0.52 -8.90 10.56
N GLN A 257 1.48 -9.14 9.68
CA GLN A 257 2.90 -8.93 10.01
C GLN A 257 3.21 -7.43 10.20
N ALA A 258 2.67 -6.57 9.36
CA ALA A 258 2.92 -5.14 9.43
C ALA A 258 2.23 -4.48 10.63
N ILE A 259 1.06 -4.99 11.06
CA ILE A 259 0.40 -4.48 12.28
C ILE A 259 1.24 -4.77 13.52
N LEU A 260 1.94 -5.92 13.57
CA LEU A 260 2.88 -6.22 14.64
C LEU A 260 4.01 -5.19 14.71
N GLN A 261 4.56 -4.81 13.58
CA GLN A 261 5.69 -3.86 13.50
C GLN A 261 5.25 -2.43 13.82
N SER A 262 4.05 -2.01 13.40
CA SER A 262 3.47 -0.70 13.73
C SER A 262 2.83 -0.64 15.11
N SER A 263 2.85 -1.73 15.87
CA SER A 263 2.21 -1.85 17.20
C SER A 263 0.74 -1.45 17.20
N GLY A 264 0.02 -1.74 16.10
CA GLY A 264 -1.42 -1.47 15.96
C GLY A 264 -1.81 -0.01 16.16
N ARG A 265 -0.97 0.93 15.78
CA ARG A 265 -1.20 2.37 15.96
C ARG A 265 -2.48 2.86 15.29
N LYS A 266 -3.05 3.94 15.81
CA LYS A 266 -4.08 4.72 15.12
C LYS A 266 -3.44 5.72 14.15
N SER A 267 -4.20 6.16 13.16
CA SER A 267 -3.74 7.15 12.20
C SER A 267 -4.78 8.26 12.01
N GLN A 268 -4.29 9.47 11.81
CA GLN A 268 -5.09 10.62 11.44
C GLN A 268 -4.43 11.28 10.23
N THR A 269 -4.90 10.94 9.05
CA THR A 269 -4.30 11.46 7.83
C THR A 269 -5.34 12.03 6.89
N VAL A 270 -5.02 13.19 6.30
CA VAL A 270 -5.72 13.77 5.15
C VAL A 270 -4.66 14.02 4.09
N THR A 271 -4.71 13.25 3.01
CA THR A 271 -3.67 13.26 1.97
C THR A 271 -4.30 13.37 0.58
N ALA A 272 -3.58 14.00 -0.35
CA ALA A 272 -3.99 14.02 -1.75
C ALA A 272 -4.00 12.59 -2.33
N HIS A 273 -4.95 12.31 -3.23
CA HIS A 273 -4.98 11.07 -4.00
C HIS A 273 -4.21 11.28 -5.31
N THR A 274 -2.97 10.80 -5.33
CA THR A 274 -2.05 10.94 -6.48
C THR A 274 -2.08 9.73 -7.41
N SER A 275 -2.85 8.70 -7.05
CA SER A 275 -2.87 7.38 -7.67
C SER A 275 -3.71 7.34 -8.94
N ARG A 276 -3.38 6.41 -9.83
CA ARG A 276 -4.22 5.99 -10.96
C ARG A 276 -5.36 5.04 -10.57
N SER A 277 -5.42 4.62 -9.30
CA SER A 277 -6.46 3.73 -8.80
C SER A 277 -7.83 4.40 -8.77
N VAL A 278 -8.83 3.75 -9.33
CA VAL A 278 -10.23 4.20 -9.35
C VAL A 278 -10.95 3.98 -8.01
N GLY A 279 -10.38 3.18 -7.11
CA GLY A 279 -10.93 2.90 -5.78
C GLY A 279 -10.22 3.63 -4.64
N GLY A 280 -10.90 3.75 -3.50
CA GLY A 280 -10.30 4.21 -2.25
C GLY A 280 -9.95 5.71 -2.22
N TYR A 281 -10.74 6.57 -2.83
CA TYR A 281 -10.63 8.02 -2.73
C TYR A 281 -11.98 8.69 -2.46
N LEU A 282 -11.92 9.92 -1.99
CA LEU A 282 -13.02 10.87 -1.87
C LEU A 282 -12.77 12.04 -2.82
N GLN A 283 -13.83 12.72 -3.27
CA GLN A 283 -13.72 13.82 -4.24
C GLN A 283 -14.49 15.04 -3.75
N GLY A 284 -13.79 16.14 -3.52
CA GLY A 284 -14.38 17.37 -3.02
C GLY A 284 -13.39 18.21 -2.22
N VAL A 285 -13.65 18.41 -0.93
CA VAL A 285 -12.81 19.23 -0.04
C VAL A 285 -12.59 18.53 1.30
N ALA A 286 -11.36 18.59 1.81
CA ALA A 286 -11.02 18.19 3.17
C ALA A 286 -10.06 19.19 3.80
N ALA A 287 -10.32 19.56 5.06
CA ALA A 287 -9.48 20.48 5.80
C ALA A 287 -9.17 19.94 7.20
N GLN A 288 -7.93 20.12 7.62
CA GLN A 288 -7.47 19.87 8.99
C GLN A 288 -6.95 21.18 9.58
N ILE A 289 -7.51 21.57 10.70
CA ILE A 289 -7.27 22.88 11.34
C ILE A 289 -6.87 22.64 12.79
N ARG A 290 -5.81 23.31 13.24
CA ARG A 290 -5.42 23.38 14.65
C ARG A 290 -6.21 24.50 15.32
N LEU A 291 -7.12 24.13 16.23
CA LEU A 291 -7.95 25.09 16.98
C LEU A 291 -7.21 25.67 18.17
N ALA A 292 -6.39 24.84 18.82
CA ALA A 292 -5.54 25.18 19.98
C ALA A 292 -4.34 24.22 20.03
N PRO A 293 -3.32 24.44 20.88
CA PRO A 293 -2.13 23.56 20.93
C PRO A 293 -2.41 22.07 21.11
N ALA A 294 -3.52 21.72 21.79
CA ALA A 294 -3.93 20.34 22.04
C ALA A 294 -5.15 19.91 21.22
N TRP A 295 -5.77 20.79 20.45
CA TRP A 295 -7.02 20.53 19.75
C TRP A 295 -6.88 20.70 18.24
N SER A 296 -7.24 19.67 17.51
CA SER A 296 -7.36 19.74 16.06
C SER A 296 -8.74 19.27 15.60
N MET A 297 -9.19 19.83 14.50
CA MET A 297 -10.46 19.51 13.84
C MET A 297 -10.17 19.13 12.41
N THR A 298 -10.79 18.05 11.95
CA THR A 298 -10.80 17.66 10.53
C THR A 298 -12.23 17.58 10.06
N ALA A 299 -12.51 18.18 8.91
CA ALA A 299 -13.81 18.07 8.25
C ALA A 299 -13.61 17.81 6.75
N PHE A 300 -14.51 17.02 6.16
CA PHE A 300 -14.50 16.77 4.74
C PHE A 300 -15.91 16.67 4.16
N ALA A 301 -16.02 17.00 2.88
CA ALA A 301 -17.18 16.78 2.05
C ALA A 301 -16.76 16.22 0.71
N SER A 302 -17.41 15.14 0.29
CA SER A 302 -17.16 14.43 -0.95
C SER A 302 -18.44 14.25 -1.73
N TYR A 303 -18.39 14.47 -3.04
CA TYR A 303 -19.42 14.09 -4.00
C TYR A 303 -18.73 13.47 -5.20
N ARG A 304 -18.97 12.19 -5.45
CA ARG A 304 -18.31 11.45 -6.53
C ARG A 304 -19.25 10.57 -7.33
N PRO A 305 -19.05 10.44 -8.64
CA PRO A 305 -19.67 9.38 -9.42
C PRO A 305 -19.06 8.04 -9.05
N ILE A 306 -19.89 6.99 -9.04
CA ILE A 306 -19.50 5.61 -8.75
C ILE A 306 -20.04 4.67 -9.80
N ASP A 307 -19.37 3.53 -9.94
CA ASP A 307 -19.78 2.45 -10.81
C ASP A 307 -20.57 1.42 -10.03
N ALA A 308 -21.71 1.03 -10.55
CA ALA A 308 -22.59 0.10 -9.86
C ALA A 308 -23.23 -0.93 -10.80
N THR A 309 -23.40 -2.14 -10.29
CA THR A 309 -24.32 -3.10 -10.89
C THR A 309 -25.69 -2.86 -10.29
N LEU A 310 -26.67 -2.53 -11.14
CA LEU A 310 -28.04 -2.25 -10.71
C LEU A 310 -28.91 -3.52 -10.74
N ASN A 311 -29.91 -3.55 -9.87
CA ASN A 311 -31.04 -4.45 -9.95
C ASN A 311 -32.05 -3.98 -11.04
N ASN A 312 -33.04 -4.78 -11.35
CA ASN A 312 -34.04 -4.44 -12.36
C ASN A 312 -34.92 -3.22 -11.98
N ASP A 313 -35.04 -2.94 -10.67
CA ASP A 313 -35.76 -1.79 -10.12
C ASP A 313 -34.91 -0.52 -10.05
N GLY A 314 -33.65 -0.56 -10.51
CA GLY A 314 -32.73 0.57 -10.49
C GLY A 314 -31.99 0.78 -9.18
N THR A 315 -32.20 -0.06 -8.16
CA THR A 315 -31.42 -0.04 -6.91
C THR A 315 -30.02 -0.62 -7.14
N ILE A 316 -29.04 -0.22 -6.29
CA ILE A 316 -27.66 -0.71 -6.38
C ILE A 316 -27.57 -2.11 -5.79
N ARG A 317 -27.17 -3.10 -6.59
CA ARG A 317 -26.86 -4.45 -6.12
C ARG A 317 -25.42 -4.60 -5.64
N THR A 318 -24.47 -3.98 -6.31
CA THR A 318 -23.05 -4.11 -5.99
C THR A 318 -22.31 -2.85 -6.42
N LEU A 319 -21.55 -2.28 -5.50
CA LEU A 319 -20.59 -1.21 -5.78
C LEU A 319 -19.35 -1.83 -6.45
N LEU A 320 -18.91 -1.26 -7.57
CA LEU A 320 -17.73 -1.71 -8.31
C LEU A 320 -16.55 -0.81 -7.94
N THR A 321 -15.43 -1.42 -7.62
CA THR A 321 -14.21 -0.71 -7.20
C THR A 321 -13.00 -1.02 -8.08
N ASP A 322 -13.17 -1.90 -9.08
CA ASP A 322 -12.12 -2.30 -10.03
C ASP A 322 -11.91 -1.29 -11.17
N GLY A 323 -12.94 -0.49 -11.48
CA GLY A 323 -12.90 0.60 -12.44
C GLY A 323 -12.64 0.18 -13.89
N TYR A 324 -12.92 -1.08 -14.27
CA TYR A 324 -12.73 -1.53 -15.63
C TYR A 324 -13.93 -1.18 -16.54
N HIS A 325 -13.63 -0.55 -17.71
CA HIS A 325 -14.62 -0.16 -18.72
C HIS A 325 -14.23 -0.66 -20.13
N ARG A 326 -13.85 -1.93 -20.23
CA ARG A 326 -13.31 -2.57 -21.44
C ARG A 326 -14.36 -3.11 -22.38
N THR A 327 -15.51 -3.49 -21.85
CA THR A 327 -16.62 -4.08 -22.62
C THR A 327 -17.83 -3.15 -22.63
N PRO A 328 -18.77 -3.27 -23.59
CA PRO A 328 -20.02 -2.49 -23.56
C PRO A 328 -20.79 -2.61 -22.25
N THR A 329 -20.80 -3.81 -21.64
CA THR A 329 -21.46 -4.06 -20.35
C THR A 329 -20.76 -3.36 -19.19
N GLU A 330 -19.42 -3.35 -19.17
CA GLU A 330 -18.63 -2.61 -18.16
C GLU A 330 -18.82 -1.09 -18.38
N MET A 331 -18.74 -0.61 -19.61
CA MET A 331 -18.93 0.81 -19.95
C MET A 331 -20.33 1.34 -19.60
N ALA A 332 -21.37 0.50 -19.71
CA ALA A 332 -22.71 0.88 -19.31
C ALA A 332 -22.84 1.15 -17.79
N LYS A 333 -21.95 0.60 -16.98
CA LYS A 333 -21.91 0.78 -15.52
C LYS A 333 -21.11 2.00 -15.09
N LYS A 334 -20.32 2.58 -15.98
CA LYS A 334 -19.47 3.73 -15.69
C LYS A 334 -20.29 4.91 -15.23
N HIS A 335 -20.01 5.38 -14.00
CA HIS A 335 -20.61 6.60 -13.40
C HIS A 335 -22.15 6.58 -13.45
N ASN A 336 -22.78 5.44 -13.15
CA ASN A 336 -24.23 5.30 -13.22
C ASN A 336 -24.95 5.57 -11.89
N SER A 337 -24.21 5.92 -10.84
CA SER A 337 -24.73 6.34 -9.54
C SER A 337 -23.78 7.36 -8.90
N HIS A 338 -24.21 7.99 -7.80
CA HIS A 338 -23.43 8.99 -7.08
C HIS A 338 -23.43 8.70 -5.57
N GLU A 339 -22.29 9.03 -4.95
CA GLU A 339 -22.05 8.89 -3.52
C GLU A 339 -21.68 10.26 -2.95
N THR A 340 -22.30 10.61 -1.82
CA THR A 340 -22.02 11.83 -1.05
C THR A 340 -21.53 11.42 0.33
N ASP A 341 -20.38 11.92 0.75
CA ASP A 341 -19.82 11.66 2.08
C ASP A 341 -19.55 12.97 2.80
N LEU A 342 -19.94 13.03 4.05
CA LEU A 342 -19.62 14.12 4.98
C LEU A 342 -18.93 13.50 6.19
N GLY A 343 -17.83 14.07 6.63
CA GLY A 343 -17.13 13.57 7.80
C GLY A 343 -16.55 14.67 8.66
N PHE A 344 -16.49 14.37 9.94
CA PHE A 344 -16.00 15.24 10.97
C PHE A 344 -15.18 14.49 11.99
N ARG A 345 -14.08 15.08 12.45
CA ARG A 345 -13.26 14.62 13.56
C ARG A 345 -12.87 15.79 14.45
N LEU A 346 -13.02 15.61 15.75
CA LEU A 346 -12.47 16.49 16.77
C LEU A 346 -11.47 15.70 17.61
N SER A 347 -10.23 16.12 17.65
CA SER A 347 -9.15 15.43 18.33
C SER A 347 -8.53 16.28 19.44
N TYR A 348 -8.35 15.67 20.61
CA TYR A 348 -7.59 16.18 21.72
C TYR A 348 -6.33 15.37 21.91
N GLN A 349 -5.18 16.01 21.73
CA GLN A 349 -3.85 15.40 21.89
C GLN A 349 -2.88 16.44 22.48
N PRO A 350 -2.74 16.47 23.81
CA PRO A 350 -1.90 17.45 24.45
C PRO A 350 -0.42 17.16 24.16
N ASN A 351 0.27 18.13 23.56
CA ASN A 351 1.72 18.08 23.39
C ASN A 351 2.39 18.52 24.69
N SER A 352 2.79 17.55 25.51
CA SER A 352 3.49 17.82 26.78
C SER A 352 4.81 17.06 26.81
N PRO A 353 5.94 17.73 26.47
CA PRO A 353 7.25 17.09 26.36
C PRO A 353 7.76 16.49 27.68
N HIS A 354 7.17 16.87 28.81
CA HIS A 354 7.59 16.42 30.15
C HIS A 354 6.70 15.36 30.79
N LYS A 355 5.62 14.93 30.12
CA LYS A 355 4.73 13.88 30.64
C LYS A 355 5.16 12.51 30.17
N THR A 356 5.30 11.59 31.13
CA THR A 356 5.61 10.17 30.86
C THR A 356 4.50 9.49 30.05
N TYR A 357 3.25 9.94 30.21
CA TYR A 357 2.09 9.39 29.52
C TYR A 357 1.39 10.48 28.71
N LYS A 358 1.14 10.22 27.42
CA LYS A 358 0.45 11.13 26.52
C LYS A 358 -0.93 10.58 26.21
N PRO A 359 -1.99 11.16 26.79
CA PRO A 359 -3.36 10.78 26.46
C PRO A 359 -3.77 11.36 25.13
N SER A 360 -4.64 10.66 24.42
CA SER A 360 -5.32 11.14 23.22
C SER A 360 -6.76 10.69 23.22
N LEU A 361 -7.66 11.56 22.78
CA LEU A 361 -9.09 11.28 22.65
C LEU A 361 -9.61 11.96 21.40
N SER A 362 -10.40 11.27 20.60
CA SER A 362 -11.02 11.90 19.45
C SER A 362 -12.41 11.34 19.20
N PHE A 363 -13.28 12.21 18.76
CA PHE A 363 -14.63 11.89 18.27
C PHE A 363 -14.64 11.95 16.75
N ASN A 364 -15.19 10.94 16.10
CA ASN A 364 -15.33 10.85 14.64
C ASN A 364 -16.81 10.62 14.29
N ALA A 365 -17.26 11.23 13.20
CA ALA A 365 -18.57 10.98 12.62
C ALA A 365 -18.49 11.01 11.10
N VAL A 366 -19.17 10.09 10.44
CA VAL A 366 -19.26 10.01 8.97
C VAL A 366 -20.69 9.72 8.58
N TYR A 367 -21.18 10.48 7.59
CA TYR A 367 -22.45 10.27 6.93
C TYR A 367 -22.22 10.01 5.46
N THR A 368 -22.80 8.93 4.94
CA THR A 368 -22.74 8.54 3.52
C THR A 368 -24.14 8.44 2.95
N HIS A 369 -24.35 9.02 1.77
CA HIS A 369 -25.61 8.98 1.04
C HIS A 369 -25.42 8.61 -0.43
N PHE A 370 -26.27 7.68 -0.92
CA PHE A 370 -26.34 7.30 -2.33
C PHE A 370 -27.60 7.87 -2.97
N ASP A 371 -27.49 8.32 -4.22
CA ASP A 371 -28.62 8.77 -5.05
C ASP A 371 -29.60 7.63 -5.37
N ARG A 372 -29.11 6.36 -5.33
CA ARG A 372 -29.89 5.13 -5.50
C ARG A 372 -29.75 4.25 -4.27
N PRO A 373 -30.84 3.67 -3.74
CA PRO A 373 -30.73 2.79 -2.59
C PRO A 373 -29.82 1.58 -2.85
N LEU A 374 -28.96 1.26 -1.92
CA LEU A 374 -28.17 0.03 -1.91
C LEU A 374 -29.04 -1.13 -1.47
N LEU A 375 -29.17 -2.17 -2.30
CA LEU A 375 -29.97 -3.37 -2.02
C LEU A 375 -29.22 -4.62 -2.52
N PRO A 376 -28.17 -5.06 -1.82
CA PRO A 376 -27.36 -6.19 -2.23
C PRO A 376 -28.04 -7.55 -2.05
N TYR A 377 -29.11 -7.60 -1.27
CA TYR A 377 -29.92 -8.77 -1.01
C TYR A 377 -31.35 -8.57 -1.52
N ALA A 378 -31.50 -8.61 -2.84
CA ALA A 378 -32.82 -8.48 -3.50
C ALA A 378 -33.45 -9.85 -3.90
N SER A 379 -32.87 -10.98 -3.44
CA SER A 379 -33.26 -12.32 -3.88
C SER A 379 -33.68 -13.22 -2.74
N THR A 380 -34.72 -14.00 -2.94
CA THR A 380 -35.17 -15.09 -2.05
C THR A 380 -34.26 -16.32 -2.09
N SER A 381 -33.17 -16.30 -2.82
CA SER A 381 -32.23 -17.41 -2.96
C SER A 381 -31.42 -17.62 -1.70
N SER A 382 -31.50 -18.81 -1.10
CA SER A 382 -30.71 -19.24 0.06
C SER A 382 -29.19 -19.12 -0.15
N LYS A 383 -28.73 -19.10 -1.40
CA LYS A 383 -27.32 -18.90 -1.75
C LYS A 383 -26.77 -17.53 -1.38
N LEU A 384 -27.64 -16.54 -1.13
CA LEU A 384 -27.28 -15.18 -0.74
C LEU A 384 -27.48 -14.87 0.75
N ASN A 385 -27.84 -15.85 1.58
CA ASN A 385 -28.09 -15.66 2.99
C ASN A 385 -26.92 -15.00 3.75
N TYR A 386 -25.69 -15.18 3.29
CA TYR A 386 -24.52 -14.52 3.87
C TYR A 386 -24.55 -12.98 3.72
N ARG A 387 -25.42 -12.43 2.85
CA ARG A 387 -25.64 -10.99 2.64
C ARG A 387 -26.78 -10.41 3.46
N LEU A 388 -27.39 -11.16 4.36
CA LEU A 388 -28.56 -10.72 5.13
C LEU A 388 -28.28 -9.43 5.91
N TYR A 389 -27.05 -9.26 6.41
CA TYR A 389 -26.62 -8.07 7.14
C TYR A 389 -25.72 -7.15 6.28
N ALA A 390 -25.74 -7.28 4.96
CA ALA A 390 -25.05 -6.34 4.09
C ALA A 390 -25.69 -4.95 4.17
N PRO A 391 -24.92 -3.86 3.99
CA PRO A 391 -25.46 -2.50 4.01
C PRO A 391 -26.65 -2.35 3.06
N SER A 392 -27.78 -1.83 3.54
CA SER A 392 -29.00 -1.64 2.76
C SER A 392 -29.63 -0.28 3.08
N GLY A 393 -30.08 0.44 2.04
CA GLY A 393 -30.67 1.77 2.16
C GLY A 393 -29.91 2.84 1.40
N SER A 394 -30.33 4.08 1.52
CA SER A 394 -29.67 5.23 0.83
C SER A 394 -28.73 6.00 1.71
N SER A 395 -28.90 5.94 3.03
CA SER A 395 -28.16 6.79 3.97
C SER A 395 -27.59 5.96 5.11
N PHE A 396 -26.34 6.19 5.46
CA PHE A 396 -25.60 5.51 6.49
C PHE A 396 -24.91 6.51 7.40
N PHE A 397 -24.99 6.29 8.69
CA PHE A 397 -24.32 7.10 9.70
C PHE A 397 -23.46 6.21 10.59
N ASN A 398 -22.22 6.65 10.81
CA ASN A 398 -21.28 5.98 11.71
C ASN A 398 -20.61 7.03 12.60
N ALA A 399 -20.46 6.71 13.87
CA ALA A 399 -19.70 7.52 14.82
C ALA A 399 -18.74 6.66 15.62
N SER A 400 -17.59 7.20 16.04
CA SER A 400 -16.65 6.52 16.92
C SER A 400 -15.96 7.45 17.89
N LEU A 401 -15.47 6.84 18.98
CA LEU A 401 -14.49 7.43 19.87
C LEU A 401 -13.21 6.64 19.73
N ASP A 402 -12.12 7.29 19.35
CA ASP A 402 -10.78 6.74 19.48
C ASP A 402 -10.04 7.37 20.65
N TYR A 403 -9.33 6.55 21.40
CA TYR A 403 -8.62 6.92 22.60
C TYR A 403 -7.26 6.24 22.64
N GLY A 404 -6.35 6.83 23.40
CA GLY A 404 -5.01 6.27 23.55
C GLY A 404 -4.28 6.83 24.76
N LEU A 405 -3.38 6.02 25.26
CA LEU A 405 -2.40 6.38 26.29
C LEU A 405 -1.06 5.80 25.88
N THR A 406 -0.15 6.65 25.46
CA THR A 406 1.16 6.23 24.94
C THR A 406 2.28 6.73 25.85
N SER A 407 3.23 5.86 26.14
CA SER A 407 4.49 6.15 26.81
C SER A 407 5.64 5.46 26.06
N SER A 408 6.87 5.67 26.50
CA SER A 408 8.04 5.01 25.92
C SER A 408 8.06 3.47 26.07
N HIS A 409 7.29 2.89 27.00
CA HIS A 409 7.30 1.45 27.28
C HIS A 409 5.94 0.78 27.06
N VAL A 410 4.85 1.53 27.16
CA VAL A 410 3.49 0.99 27.07
C VAL A 410 2.64 1.91 26.21
N SER A 411 1.94 1.34 25.26
CA SER A 411 0.94 2.02 24.45
C SER A 411 -0.37 1.24 24.50
N PHE A 412 -1.44 1.89 24.95
CA PHE A 412 -2.81 1.40 24.83
C PHE A 412 -3.58 2.30 23.88
N ILE A 413 -4.12 1.73 22.82
CA ILE A 413 -4.86 2.45 21.78
C ILE A 413 -6.13 1.67 21.50
N GLY A 414 -7.26 2.38 21.37
CA GLY A 414 -8.54 1.76 21.04
C GLY A 414 -9.44 2.68 20.22
N GLU A 415 -10.39 2.07 19.56
CA GLU A 415 -11.51 2.73 18.90
C GLU A 415 -12.78 1.92 19.17
N THR A 416 -13.87 2.61 19.50
CA THR A 416 -15.20 2.03 19.62
C THR A 416 -16.16 2.83 18.76
N ALA A 417 -16.90 2.15 17.92
CA ALA A 417 -17.77 2.72 16.91
C ALA A 417 -19.18 2.16 16.97
N VAL A 418 -20.14 2.94 16.52
CA VAL A 418 -21.56 2.59 16.39
C VAL A 418 -22.06 3.03 15.01
N ASN A 419 -22.90 2.20 14.37
CA ASN A 419 -23.63 2.57 13.17
C ASN A 419 -25.04 3.15 13.51
N GLY A 420 -25.74 3.65 12.49
CA GLY A 420 -27.09 4.21 12.65
C GLY A 420 -28.14 3.27 13.24
N ASP A 421 -27.93 1.95 13.15
CA ASP A 421 -28.81 0.91 13.71
C ASP A 421 -28.42 0.49 15.14
N GLY A 422 -27.42 1.16 15.74
CA GLY A 422 -26.95 0.87 17.10
C GLY A 422 -26.04 -0.36 17.21
N ALA A 423 -25.58 -0.95 16.11
CA ALA A 423 -24.62 -2.04 16.15
C ALA A 423 -23.20 -1.52 16.43
N LEU A 424 -22.40 -2.28 17.19
CA LEU A 424 -21.12 -1.88 17.72
C LEU A 424 -19.96 -2.54 16.97
N ALA A 425 -18.86 -1.79 16.85
CA ALA A 425 -17.54 -2.33 16.54
C ALA A 425 -16.52 -1.76 17.51
N ALA A 426 -15.55 -2.57 17.92
CA ALA A 426 -14.49 -2.14 18.82
C ALA A 426 -13.17 -2.82 18.46
N ILE A 427 -12.06 -2.09 18.58
CA ILE A 427 -10.71 -2.60 18.44
C ILE A 427 -9.81 -1.96 19.49
N HIS A 428 -8.97 -2.78 20.12
CA HIS A 428 -8.07 -2.35 21.18
C HIS A 428 -6.71 -2.98 20.98
N THR A 429 -5.66 -2.21 21.14
CA THR A 429 -4.27 -2.67 21.08
C THR A 429 -3.55 -2.27 22.34
N LEU A 430 -2.87 -3.22 22.95
CA LEU A 430 -1.92 -3.01 24.04
C LEU A 430 -0.55 -3.46 23.54
N SER A 431 0.39 -2.53 23.48
CA SER A 431 1.80 -2.80 23.15
C SER A 431 2.67 -2.52 24.37
N VAL A 432 3.60 -3.42 24.65
CA VAL A 432 4.52 -3.33 25.78
C VAL A 432 5.93 -3.59 25.30
N ARG A 433 6.82 -2.60 25.46
CA ARG A 433 8.25 -2.76 25.33
C ARG A 433 8.80 -3.28 26.67
N ALA A 434 8.82 -4.60 26.80
CA ALA A 434 9.24 -5.27 28.03
C ALA A 434 10.74 -5.07 28.32
N THR A 435 11.55 -5.01 27.27
CA THR A 435 12.98 -4.64 27.29
C THR A 435 13.33 -3.93 25.99
N ASP A 436 14.54 -3.38 25.87
CA ASP A 436 15.03 -2.79 24.60
C ASP A 436 15.11 -3.81 23.46
N GLN A 437 15.06 -5.09 23.79
CA GLN A 437 15.15 -6.19 22.85
C GLN A 437 13.81 -6.90 22.58
N LEU A 438 12.81 -6.77 23.49
CA LEU A 438 11.55 -7.50 23.44
C LEU A 438 10.35 -6.57 23.51
N SER A 439 9.55 -6.59 22.46
CA SER A 439 8.24 -5.94 22.40
C SER A 439 7.14 -6.98 22.22
N LEU A 440 6.06 -6.80 22.97
CA LEU A 440 4.87 -7.65 22.97
C LEU A 440 3.66 -6.83 22.55
N MET A 441 2.73 -7.46 21.87
CA MET A 441 1.48 -6.85 21.41
C MET A 441 0.30 -7.77 21.64
N LEU A 442 -0.78 -7.20 22.18
CA LEU A 442 -2.09 -7.81 22.28
C LEU A 442 -3.08 -6.93 21.51
N LEU A 443 -3.85 -7.52 20.58
CA LEU A 443 -4.93 -6.82 19.91
C LEU A 443 -6.22 -7.63 20.03
N HIS A 444 -7.28 -6.97 20.52
CA HIS A 444 -8.64 -7.50 20.60
C HIS A 444 -9.52 -6.78 19.59
N ARG A 445 -10.40 -7.52 18.91
CA ARG A 445 -11.38 -6.95 17.99
C ARG A 445 -12.75 -7.60 18.14
N TYR A 446 -13.78 -6.77 18.04
CA TYR A 446 -15.17 -7.15 18.08
C TYR A 446 -15.94 -6.35 17.02
N TYR A 447 -16.53 -7.01 16.04
CA TYR A 447 -17.36 -6.41 15.00
C TYR A 447 -18.70 -7.14 14.94
N ASP A 448 -19.77 -6.47 15.35
CA ASP A 448 -21.14 -7.04 15.26
C ASP A 448 -21.45 -7.37 13.80
N LYS A 449 -22.21 -8.46 13.58
CA LYS A 449 -22.68 -8.84 12.25
C LYS A 449 -23.59 -7.81 11.57
N ARG A 450 -24.20 -6.90 12.35
CA ARG A 450 -25.05 -5.80 11.86
C ARG A 450 -24.28 -4.49 11.73
N TYR A 451 -23.02 -4.44 12.17
CA TYR A 451 -22.21 -3.25 12.02
C TYR A 451 -21.91 -3.01 10.54
N THR A 452 -22.34 -1.86 10.02
CA THR A 452 -22.16 -1.48 8.62
C THR A 452 -21.49 -0.12 8.56
N ALA A 453 -20.27 -0.07 8.03
CA ALA A 453 -19.54 1.16 7.75
C ALA A 453 -18.87 0.99 6.39
N LEU A 454 -19.35 1.73 5.40
CA LEU A 454 -18.96 1.54 3.99
C LEU A 454 -17.49 1.84 3.72
N HIS A 455 -16.93 2.80 4.47
CA HIS A 455 -15.53 3.21 4.37
C HIS A 455 -14.65 2.63 5.49
N ALA A 456 -15.18 1.71 6.31
CA ALA A 456 -14.39 1.07 7.33
C ALA A 456 -13.39 0.08 6.72
N ARG A 457 -12.16 0.16 7.16
CA ARG A 457 -11.11 -0.80 6.84
C ARG A 457 -10.18 -0.93 8.03
N SER A 458 -10.55 -1.78 8.97
CA SER A 458 -9.81 -2.06 10.19
C SER A 458 -9.16 -3.44 10.16
N PHE A 459 -8.31 -3.73 11.14
CA PHE A 459 -7.61 -5.00 11.24
C PHE A 459 -8.60 -6.16 11.44
N GLY A 460 -8.49 -7.22 10.64
CA GLY A 460 -9.31 -8.42 10.73
C GLY A 460 -8.78 -9.57 9.89
N GLU A 461 -9.33 -10.75 10.11
CA GLU A 461 -9.17 -11.93 9.26
C GLU A 461 -10.13 -11.86 8.07
N GLY A 462 -11.31 -11.25 8.27
CA GLY A 462 -12.31 -11.02 7.23
C GLY A 462 -11.95 -9.89 6.29
N SER A 463 -12.62 -9.85 5.12
CA SER A 463 -12.44 -8.78 4.12
C SER A 463 -13.18 -7.48 4.46
N SER A 464 -14.02 -7.49 5.49
CA SER A 464 -14.84 -6.36 5.94
C SER A 464 -14.78 -6.20 7.44
N THR A 465 -14.93 -4.97 7.93
CA THR A 465 -15.05 -4.64 9.37
C THR A 465 -16.46 -4.97 9.86
N GLN A 466 -16.82 -6.27 9.84
CA GLN A 466 -18.14 -6.77 10.16
C GLN A 466 -18.09 -8.26 10.51
N ASN A 467 -18.95 -8.74 11.42
CA ASN A 467 -19.15 -10.17 11.69
C ASN A 467 -17.86 -10.88 12.11
N GLU A 468 -17.08 -10.31 13.02
CA GLU A 468 -15.82 -10.92 13.45
C GLU A 468 -15.50 -10.57 14.90
N HIS A 469 -15.10 -11.59 15.67
CA HIS A 469 -14.49 -11.45 16.99
C HIS A 469 -13.10 -12.06 16.93
N GLY A 470 -12.09 -11.39 17.47
CA GLY A 470 -10.74 -11.94 17.35
C GLY A 470 -9.76 -11.44 18.39
N LEU A 471 -8.74 -12.25 18.57
CA LEU A 471 -7.61 -11.97 19.46
C LEU A 471 -6.31 -12.26 18.74
N TYR A 472 -5.43 -11.26 18.72
CA TYR A 472 -4.11 -11.34 18.14
C TYR A 472 -3.04 -11.11 19.20
N LEU A 473 -2.06 -11.98 19.26
CA LEU A 473 -0.89 -11.89 20.11
C LEU A 473 0.34 -11.84 19.23
N GLY A 474 1.23 -10.89 19.48
CA GLY A 474 2.45 -10.75 18.71
C GLY A 474 3.67 -10.47 19.59
N ALA A 475 4.84 -10.86 19.11
CA ALA A 475 6.12 -10.61 19.75
C ALA A 475 7.20 -10.28 18.71
N THR A 476 8.02 -9.27 19.03
CA THR A 476 9.24 -8.95 18.29
C THR A 476 10.41 -9.00 19.27
N TRP A 477 11.40 -9.86 18.98
CA TRP A 477 12.55 -10.08 19.85
C TRP A 477 13.86 -9.98 19.06
N SER A 478 14.75 -9.09 19.53
CA SER A 478 16.07 -8.87 18.95
C SER A 478 17.16 -9.17 19.98
N PRO A 479 17.42 -10.46 20.33
CA PRO A 479 18.36 -10.84 21.38
C PRO A 479 19.78 -10.38 21.11
N SER A 480 20.09 -10.06 19.87
CA SER A 480 21.36 -9.46 19.46
C SER A 480 21.18 -8.54 18.26
N ARG A 481 22.18 -7.71 17.96
CA ARG A 481 22.18 -6.86 16.74
C ARG A 481 22.13 -7.64 15.42
N LYS A 482 22.37 -8.95 15.47
CA LYS A 482 22.43 -9.82 14.29
C LYS A 482 21.18 -10.70 14.11
N LEU A 483 20.37 -10.89 15.16
CA LEU A 483 19.22 -11.80 15.15
C LEU A 483 17.93 -11.03 15.46
N LEU A 484 16.96 -11.14 14.59
CA LEU A 484 15.59 -10.67 14.75
C LEU A 484 14.64 -11.87 14.66
N LEU A 485 13.77 -11.99 15.67
CA LEU A 485 12.67 -12.94 15.70
C LEU A 485 11.36 -12.18 15.78
N GLN A 486 10.41 -12.54 14.94
CA GLN A 486 9.04 -12.01 14.97
C GLN A 486 8.06 -13.16 14.94
N SER A 487 7.02 -13.11 15.75
CA SER A 487 5.97 -14.11 15.74
C SER A 487 4.63 -13.50 16.08
N TYR A 488 3.56 -14.09 15.53
CA TYR A 488 2.20 -13.80 15.96
C TYR A 488 1.33 -15.05 15.93
N VAL A 489 0.24 -14.96 16.70
CA VAL A 489 -0.89 -15.89 16.67
C VAL A 489 -2.16 -15.06 16.62
N ASP A 490 -3.05 -15.36 15.69
CA ASP A 490 -4.33 -14.69 15.50
C ASP A 490 -5.47 -15.71 15.45
N TYR A 491 -6.48 -15.52 16.29
CA TYR A 491 -7.71 -16.29 16.29
C TYR A 491 -8.88 -15.39 15.92
N ALA A 492 -9.74 -15.85 15.03
CA ALA A 492 -10.94 -15.16 14.61
C ALA A 492 -12.15 -16.10 14.62
N HIS A 493 -13.25 -15.63 15.22
CA HIS A 493 -14.55 -16.27 15.19
C HIS A 493 -15.53 -15.41 14.39
N PHE A 494 -16.28 -16.05 13.50
CA PHE A 494 -17.32 -15.44 12.68
C PHE A 494 -18.68 -15.97 13.09
N PRO A 495 -19.47 -15.22 13.85
CA PRO A 495 -20.75 -15.69 14.37
C PRO A 495 -21.86 -15.84 13.33
N PHE A 496 -21.67 -15.33 12.11
CA PHE A 496 -22.61 -15.43 11.01
C PHE A 496 -21.98 -15.94 9.72
N LEU A 497 -22.80 -16.32 8.76
CA LEU A 497 -22.44 -16.88 7.46
C LEU A 497 -21.51 -15.93 6.68
N ARG A 498 -20.63 -16.51 5.87
CA ARG A 498 -19.75 -15.77 4.94
C ARG A 498 -19.85 -16.38 3.54
N TYR A 499 -19.28 -15.70 2.57
CA TYR A 499 -19.17 -16.25 1.22
C TYR A 499 -18.50 -17.62 1.23
N ARG A 500 -19.18 -18.67 0.72
CA ARG A 500 -18.77 -20.09 0.74
C ARG A 500 -18.63 -20.71 2.14
N VAL A 501 -19.29 -20.14 3.15
CA VAL A 501 -19.27 -20.65 4.52
C VAL A 501 -20.70 -20.51 5.09
N ASN A 502 -21.45 -21.63 5.13
CA ASN A 502 -22.87 -21.65 5.44
C ASN A 502 -23.19 -21.84 6.94
N ALA A 503 -22.20 -21.67 7.81
CA ALA A 503 -22.35 -21.77 9.25
C ALA A 503 -21.39 -20.79 9.95
N PRO A 504 -21.58 -20.48 11.24
CA PRO A 504 -20.55 -19.86 12.07
C PRO A 504 -19.22 -20.60 11.92
N SER A 505 -18.10 -19.89 11.92
CA SER A 505 -16.83 -20.48 11.55
C SER A 505 -15.65 -19.80 12.24
N ASP A 506 -14.56 -20.52 12.32
CA ASP A 506 -13.34 -20.07 12.96
C ASP A 506 -12.18 -19.99 11.94
N ALA A 507 -11.21 -19.14 12.25
CA ALA A 507 -9.93 -19.09 11.59
C ALA A 507 -8.81 -18.97 12.63
N PHE A 508 -7.66 -19.56 12.31
CA PHE A 508 -6.46 -19.49 13.14
C PHE A 508 -5.25 -19.27 12.25
N ASP A 509 -4.40 -18.34 12.62
CA ASP A 509 -3.22 -17.96 11.85
C ASP A 509 -2.02 -17.80 12.79
N ALA A 510 -0.94 -18.51 12.53
CA ALA A 510 0.29 -18.42 13.28
C ALA A 510 1.48 -18.18 12.34
N PHE A 511 2.36 -17.29 12.71
CA PHE A 511 3.51 -16.90 11.91
C PHE A 511 4.76 -16.77 12.75
N ILE A 512 5.88 -17.16 12.18
CA ILE A 512 7.20 -16.93 12.73
C ILE A 512 8.16 -16.53 11.62
N LEU A 513 8.98 -15.52 11.91
CA LEU A 513 10.09 -15.06 11.08
C LEU A 513 11.36 -15.05 11.93
N ALA A 514 12.42 -15.61 11.38
CA ALA A 514 13.77 -15.50 11.91
C ALA A 514 14.68 -14.88 10.85
N ARG A 515 15.35 -13.78 11.17
CA ARG A 515 16.34 -13.13 10.31
C ARG A 515 17.66 -13.03 11.03
N THR A 516 18.73 -13.49 10.39
CA THR A 516 20.08 -13.42 10.94
C THR A 516 21.06 -12.81 9.94
N LEU A 517 21.97 -11.99 10.47
CA LEU A 517 23.00 -11.30 9.72
C LEU A 517 24.32 -12.06 9.89
N PHE A 518 24.85 -12.60 8.80
CA PHE A 518 26.19 -13.14 8.70
C PHE A 518 27.13 -12.12 8.07
N ASN A 519 28.43 -12.33 8.20
CA ASN A 519 29.45 -11.49 7.53
C ASN A 519 29.31 -11.51 6.00
N ILE A 520 28.87 -12.64 5.45
CA ILE A 520 28.70 -12.88 4.02
C ILE A 520 27.33 -12.45 3.50
N GLY A 521 26.29 -12.43 4.34
CA GLY A 521 24.93 -12.15 3.86
C GLY A 521 23.88 -12.17 4.95
N THR A 522 22.62 -12.06 4.53
CA THR A 522 21.43 -12.12 5.39
C THR A 522 20.62 -13.34 5.07
N LEU A 523 20.37 -14.18 6.06
CA LEU A 523 19.48 -15.34 5.99
C LEU A 523 18.14 -14.94 6.65
N GLU A 524 17.04 -15.24 5.97
CA GLU A 524 15.69 -15.07 6.50
C GLU A 524 14.88 -16.33 6.27
N ALA A 525 14.25 -16.81 7.34
CA ALA A 525 13.33 -17.94 7.32
C ALA A 525 11.97 -17.50 7.86
N GLN A 526 10.89 -17.86 7.15
CA GLN A 526 9.51 -17.59 7.53
C GLN A 526 8.71 -18.87 7.48
N TYR A 527 7.79 -19.03 8.42
CA TYR A 527 6.80 -20.08 8.40
C TYR A 527 5.45 -19.52 8.84
N ARG A 528 4.39 -19.83 8.09
CA ARG A 528 3.01 -19.48 8.40
C ARG A 528 2.17 -20.74 8.41
N PHE A 529 1.34 -20.88 9.43
CA PHE A 529 0.33 -21.91 9.56
C PHE A 529 -1.03 -21.25 9.65
N HIS A 530 -1.94 -21.57 8.71
CA HIS A 530 -3.25 -20.95 8.65
C HIS A 530 -4.35 -22.02 8.54
N ILE A 531 -5.38 -21.89 9.36
CA ILE A 531 -6.58 -22.74 9.33
C ILE A 531 -7.76 -21.84 8.95
N ARG A 532 -8.48 -22.23 7.91
CA ARG A 532 -9.74 -21.61 7.51
C ARG A 532 -10.81 -22.67 7.34
N GLN A 533 -12.02 -22.36 7.79
CA GLN A 533 -13.18 -23.22 7.58
C GLN A 533 -13.93 -22.83 6.31
N ARG A 534 -14.27 -23.80 5.47
CA ARG A 534 -15.04 -23.64 4.22
C ARG A 534 -16.06 -24.78 4.11
N ASN A 535 -17.14 -24.54 3.35
CA ASN A 535 -18.08 -25.60 3.02
C ASN A 535 -17.37 -26.77 2.32
N ASN A 536 -17.79 -27.97 2.66
CA ASN A 536 -17.46 -29.16 1.88
C ASN A 536 -18.13 -29.10 0.48
N THR A 537 -17.85 -30.06 -0.39
CA THR A 537 -18.36 -30.10 -1.78
C THR A 537 -19.89 -30.15 -1.85
N THR A 538 -20.54 -30.82 -0.89
CA THR A 538 -22.00 -30.93 -0.77
C THR A 538 -22.64 -29.78 0.00
N GLN A 539 -21.86 -28.88 0.57
CA GLN A 539 -22.31 -27.73 1.39
C GLN A 539 -23.12 -28.13 2.64
N THR A 540 -22.85 -29.29 3.19
CA THR A 540 -23.57 -29.84 4.36
C THR A 540 -22.85 -29.61 5.68
N TYR A 541 -21.53 -29.44 5.67
CA TYR A 541 -20.71 -29.13 6.84
C TYR A 541 -19.44 -28.34 6.45
N LEU A 542 -18.74 -27.84 7.47
CA LEU A 542 -17.50 -27.09 7.28
C LEU A 542 -16.30 -28.02 7.35
N ASN A 543 -15.38 -27.89 6.41
CA ASN A 543 -14.06 -28.52 6.41
C ASN A 543 -12.99 -27.53 6.83
N ASN A 544 -12.04 -27.96 7.62
CA ASN A 544 -10.83 -27.22 7.91
C ASN A 544 -9.85 -27.35 6.73
N HIS A 545 -9.44 -26.22 6.21
CA HIS A 545 -8.35 -26.08 5.27
C HIS A 545 -7.10 -25.69 6.07
N TYR A 546 -6.13 -26.58 6.11
CA TYR A 546 -4.83 -26.37 6.74
C TYR A 546 -3.84 -25.92 5.68
N GLU A 547 -3.27 -24.77 5.88
CA GLU A 547 -2.33 -24.15 4.95
C GLU A 547 -0.99 -23.93 5.65
N HIS A 548 0.07 -24.54 5.13
CA HIS A 548 1.44 -24.39 5.59
C HIS A 548 2.23 -23.67 4.50
N ARG A 549 2.83 -22.53 4.83
CA ARG A 549 3.71 -21.80 3.92
C ARG A 549 5.07 -21.58 4.55
N THR A 550 6.10 -21.87 3.80
CA THR A 550 7.49 -21.72 4.21
C THR A 550 8.24 -20.89 3.19
N ARG A 551 9.04 -19.95 3.65
CA ARG A 551 9.95 -19.17 2.83
C ARG A 551 11.33 -19.18 3.45
N LEU A 552 12.34 -19.47 2.64
CA LEU A 552 13.74 -19.34 3.00
C LEU A 552 14.42 -18.43 1.98
N SER A 553 15.11 -17.39 2.43
CA SER A 553 15.84 -16.51 1.52
C SER A 553 17.22 -16.16 2.04
N PHE A 554 18.18 -16.09 1.13
CA PHE A 554 19.55 -15.68 1.40
C PHE A 554 19.95 -14.54 0.46
N ALA A 555 20.35 -13.39 1.04
CA ALA A 555 20.80 -12.22 0.31
C ALA A 555 22.30 -12.01 0.53
N TYR A 556 23.06 -11.82 -0.57
CA TYR A 556 24.50 -11.59 -0.59
C TYR A 556 24.85 -10.41 -1.52
N PRO A 557 25.80 -9.52 -1.17
CA PRO A 557 26.37 -9.36 0.16
C PRO A 557 25.37 -8.85 1.19
N SER A 558 25.75 -8.90 2.46
CA SER A 558 24.90 -8.31 3.52
C SER A 558 24.65 -6.83 3.22
N SER A 559 23.39 -6.39 3.34
CA SER A 559 22.99 -4.98 3.14
C SER A 559 23.73 -3.98 4.07
N SER A 560 24.50 -4.48 5.03
CA SER A 560 25.32 -3.67 5.95
C SER A 560 26.57 -3.06 5.31
N SER A 561 27.03 -3.59 4.19
CA SER A 561 28.29 -3.15 3.56
C SER A 561 28.12 -2.01 2.54
N SER A 562 26.90 -1.63 2.18
CA SER A 562 26.62 -0.70 1.07
C SER A 562 26.19 0.72 1.48
N THR A 563 26.32 1.10 2.75
CA THR A 563 25.74 2.36 3.28
C THR A 563 26.67 3.58 3.27
N SER A 564 27.84 3.54 2.61
CA SER A 564 28.65 4.75 2.47
C SER A 564 28.44 5.40 1.11
N VAL A 565 28.10 6.69 1.11
CA VAL A 565 27.96 7.56 -0.08
C VAL A 565 29.19 7.53 -0.99
N ALA A 566 30.34 7.10 -0.48
CA ALA A 566 31.59 6.93 -1.24
C ALA A 566 31.57 5.75 -2.25
N THR A 567 30.57 4.87 -2.20
CA THR A 567 30.53 3.63 -3.02
C THR A 567 29.73 3.74 -4.32
N LEU A 568 29.10 4.88 -4.62
CA LEU A 568 28.33 5.08 -5.87
C LEU A 568 29.24 5.07 -7.14
N SER A 569 30.55 5.23 -6.97
CA SER A 569 31.52 5.18 -8.07
C SER A 569 32.01 3.78 -8.41
N GLN A 570 31.74 2.78 -7.57
CA GLN A 570 32.16 1.40 -7.84
C GLN A 570 30.94 0.52 -8.20
N PRO A 571 31.10 -0.43 -9.14
CA PRO A 571 30.04 -1.36 -9.47
C PRO A 571 29.72 -2.24 -8.26
N SER A 572 28.42 -2.41 -7.96
CA SER A 572 27.94 -3.33 -6.93
C SER A 572 27.03 -4.38 -7.53
N LEU A 573 27.18 -5.61 -7.07
CA LEU A 573 26.37 -6.74 -7.50
C LEU A 573 25.84 -7.47 -6.28
N ASN A 574 24.51 -7.51 -6.16
CA ASN A 574 23.81 -8.18 -5.06
C ASN A 574 22.98 -9.33 -5.60
N PHE A 575 22.96 -10.44 -4.89
CA PHE A 575 22.18 -11.61 -5.22
C PHE A 575 21.19 -11.91 -4.11
N LYS A 576 20.03 -12.44 -4.46
CA LYS A 576 19.06 -13.04 -3.52
C LYS A 576 18.52 -14.31 -4.10
N THR A 577 18.75 -15.41 -3.35
CA THR A 577 18.14 -16.72 -3.62
C THR A 577 16.96 -16.90 -2.67
N GLN A 578 15.85 -17.40 -3.18
CA GLN A 578 14.65 -17.64 -2.37
C GLN A 578 13.99 -18.97 -2.74
N LEU A 579 13.57 -19.69 -1.72
CA LEU A 579 12.79 -20.94 -1.79
C LEU A 579 11.44 -20.66 -1.11
N ASP A 580 10.35 -20.89 -1.81
CA ASP A 580 8.98 -20.85 -1.29
C ASP A 580 8.36 -22.23 -1.40
N ALA A 581 7.65 -22.66 -0.38
CA ALA A 581 6.89 -23.91 -0.37
C ALA A 581 5.50 -23.68 0.26
N ALA A 582 4.48 -24.29 -0.33
CA ALA A 582 3.12 -24.29 0.15
C ALA A 582 2.58 -25.72 0.21
N LEU A 583 1.90 -26.06 1.31
CA LEU A 583 1.22 -27.35 1.49
C LEU A 583 -0.19 -27.05 2.02
N ILE A 584 -1.20 -27.43 1.25
CA ILE A 584 -2.60 -27.26 1.62
C ILE A 584 -3.25 -28.63 1.76
N THR A 585 -3.83 -28.89 2.93
CA THR A 585 -4.55 -30.12 3.22
C THR A 585 -5.97 -29.82 3.64
N CYS A 586 -6.90 -30.59 3.13
CA CYS A 586 -8.32 -30.51 3.48
C CYS A 586 -8.90 -31.91 3.46
N ARG A 587 -9.82 -32.18 4.39
CA ARG A 587 -10.59 -33.43 4.37
C ARG A 587 -11.36 -33.53 3.05
N GLU A 588 -11.40 -34.68 2.42
CA GLU A 588 -12.10 -34.97 1.15
C GLU A 588 -11.47 -34.35 -0.11
N GLN A 589 -10.35 -33.66 0.00
CA GLN A 589 -9.63 -33.14 -1.15
C GLN A 589 -8.20 -33.69 -1.18
N GLN A 590 -7.66 -33.82 -2.37
CA GLN A 590 -6.26 -34.19 -2.52
C GLN A 590 -5.38 -33.06 -1.94
N THR A 591 -4.31 -33.47 -1.25
CA THR A 591 -3.28 -32.53 -0.78
C THR A 591 -2.68 -31.78 -1.95
N SER A 592 -2.68 -30.46 -1.85
CA SER A 592 -2.11 -29.56 -2.87
C SER A 592 -0.75 -29.03 -2.41
N ARG A 593 0.26 -29.13 -3.27
CA ARG A 593 1.64 -28.74 -2.99
C ARG A 593 2.11 -27.71 -4.00
N GLY A 594 2.87 -26.74 -3.52
CA GLY A 594 3.53 -25.75 -4.34
C GLY A 594 4.98 -25.57 -3.93
N ILE A 595 5.87 -25.39 -4.88
CA ILE A 595 7.28 -25.07 -4.66
C ILE A 595 7.76 -24.08 -5.71
N MET A 596 8.56 -23.09 -5.29
CA MET A 596 9.22 -22.14 -6.19
C MET A 596 10.65 -21.88 -5.72
N ILE A 597 11.57 -21.92 -6.66
CA ILE A 597 12.97 -21.51 -6.42
C ILE A 597 13.24 -20.33 -7.33
N SER A 598 13.74 -19.26 -6.77
CA SER A 598 14.02 -18.03 -7.52
C SER A 598 15.37 -17.43 -7.18
N GLN A 599 15.95 -16.79 -8.18
CA GLN A 599 17.20 -16.04 -8.10
C GLN A 599 16.96 -14.63 -8.61
N GLN A 600 17.38 -13.65 -7.82
CA GLN A 600 17.42 -12.24 -8.19
C GLN A 600 18.88 -11.77 -8.20
N ALA A 601 19.24 -10.95 -9.19
CA ALA A 601 20.51 -10.27 -9.26
C ALA A 601 20.29 -8.78 -9.47
N VAL A 602 20.98 -7.93 -8.72
CA VAL A 602 20.89 -6.46 -8.80
C VAL A 602 22.28 -5.89 -9.04
N PHE A 603 22.47 -5.35 -10.22
CA PHE A 603 23.68 -4.62 -10.59
C PHE A 603 23.44 -3.11 -10.51
N ARG A 604 24.36 -2.39 -9.87
CA ARG A 604 24.34 -0.93 -9.79
C ARG A 604 25.72 -0.38 -10.18
N TYR A 605 25.69 0.61 -11.05
CA TYR A 605 26.89 1.35 -11.43
C TYR A 605 26.51 2.77 -11.82
N ARG A 606 26.99 3.76 -11.06
CA ARG A 606 26.67 5.18 -11.28
C ARG A 606 25.14 5.40 -11.37
N ALA A 607 24.68 5.93 -12.49
CA ALA A 607 23.28 6.24 -12.78
C ALA A 607 22.46 5.02 -13.26
N ILE A 608 23.08 3.85 -13.43
CA ILE A 608 22.43 2.67 -14.03
C ILE A 608 22.19 1.62 -12.96
N ARG A 609 20.98 1.09 -12.95
CA ARG A 609 20.57 -0.08 -12.16
C ARG A 609 19.94 -1.11 -13.08
N VAL A 610 20.36 -2.36 -12.95
CA VAL A 610 19.81 -3.50 -13.69
C VAL A 610 19.42 -4.59 -12.69
N ASN A 611 18.17 -5.06 -12.77
CA ASN A 611 17.66 -6.16 -11.98
C ASN A 611 17.29 -7.33 -12.90
N GLY A 612 17.91 -8.47 -12.67
CA GLY A 612 17.54 -9.74 -13.28
C GLY A 612 16.77 -10.60 -12.29
N PHE A 613 15.75 -11.29 -12.75
CA PHE A 613 14.96 -12.25 -11.97
C PHE A 613 14.71 -13.51 -12.79
N VAL A 614 14.86 -14.68 -12.16
CA VAL A 614 14.43 -15.95 -12.70
C VAL A 614 13.82 -16.79 -11.58
N GLY A 615 12.69 -17.47 -11.85
CA GLY A 615 12.01 -18.31 -10.87
C GLY A 615 11.35 -19.49 -11.56
N TRP A 616 11.72 -20.70 -11.17
CA TRP A 616 11.04 -21.91 -11.53
C TRP A 616 9.98 -22.23 -10.48
N PHE A 617 8.77 -22.60 -10.91
CA PHE A 617 7.66 -22.92 -10.02
C PHE A 617 6.90 -24.16 -10.47
N ARG A 618 6.37 -24.88 -9.48
CA ARG A 618 5.43 -25.99 -9.66
C ARG A 618 4.39 -25.96 -8.54
N SER A 619 3.12 -26.01 -8.91
CA SER A 619 1.99 -26.06 -7.98
C SER A 619 0.93 -26.99 -8.55
N ASP A 620 0.38 -27.87 -7.72
CA ASP A 620 -0.60 -28.87 -8.13
C ASP A 620 -1.92 -28.20 -8.60
N ASN A 621 -2.34 -27.12 -7.94
CA ASN A 621 -3.52 -26.34 -8.30
C ASN A 621 -3.43 -24.90 -7.79
N TYR A 622 -4.51 -24.13 -7.96
CA TYR A 622 -4.57 -22.72 -7.54
C TYR A 622 -4.52 -22.51 -6.02
N ASP A 623 -4.90 -23.50 -5.19
CA ASP A 623 -4.86 -23.36 -3.72
C ASP A 623 -3.42 -23.30 -3.21
N SER A 624 -2.50 -24.06 -3.79
CA SER A 624 -1.06 -24.02 -3.45
C SER A 624 -0.24 -23.04 -4.28
N ARG A 625 -0.89 -22.02 -4.89
CA ARG A 625 -0.20 -20.93 -5.59
C ARG A 625 0.81 -20.24 -4.70
N LEU A 626 1.87 -19.74 -5.30
CA LEU A 626 2.97 -19.06 -4.63
C LEU A 626 2.99 -17.59 -5.06
N TYR A 627 3.23 -16.70 -4.11
CA TYR A 627 3.34 -15.28 -4.37
C TYR A 627 4.78 -14.82 -4.18
N GLN A 628 5.29 -14.08 -5.13
CA GLN A 628 6.64 -13.54 -5.02
C GLN A 628 6.71 -12.11 -5.53
N TYR A 629 7.45 -11.29 -4.78
CA TYR A 629 7.79 -9.95 -5.23
C TYR A 629 8.78 -10.02 -6.39
N GLU A 630 8.49 -9.27 -7.43
CA GLU A 630 9.36 -9.07 -8.58
C GLU A 630 9.68 -7.59 -8.73
N PRO A 631 10.97 -7.18 -8.80
CA PRO A 631 11.33 -5.79 -9.02
C PRO A 631 10.67 -5.23 -10.27
N SER A 632 10.10 -4.01 -10.15
CA SER A 632 9.40 -3.36 -11.24
C SER A 632 9.79 -1.89 -11.38
N ILE A 633 9.24 -1.22 -12.40
CA ILE A 633 9.38 0.22 -12.60
C ILE A 633 8.71 0.98 -11.44
N PRO A 634 9.09 2.25 -11.17
CA PRO A 634 8.42 3.08 -10.18
C PRO A 634 6.89 3.07 -10.34
N TYR A 635 6.16 3.10 -9.23
CA TYR A 635 4.70 3.07 -9.15
C TYR A 635 4.02 1.80 -9.73
N ASP A 636 4.78 0.83 -10.21
CA ASP A 636 4.29 -0.50 -10.56
C ASP A 636 4.83 -1.51 -9.54
N PHE A 637 3.98 -1.93 -8.64
CA PHE A 637 4.32 -2.90 -7.60
C PHE A 637 3.47 -4.14 -7.78
N SER A 638 4.10 -5.30 -7.84
CA SER A 638 3.41 -6.52 -8.17
C SER A 638 3.92 -7.71 -7.33
N PHE A 639 2.96 -8.47 -6.81
CA PHE A 639 3.17 -9.82 -6.29
C PHE A 639 2.43 -10.81 -7.19
N PRO A 640 3.01 -11.20 -8.33
CA PRO A 640 2.37 -12.17 -9.21
C PRO A 640 2.15 -13.50 -8.49
N ALA A 641 0.99 -14.12 -8.75
CA ALA A 641 0.65 -15.45 -8.31
C ALA A 641 1.15 -16.48 -9.33
N PHE A 642 1.92 -17.45 -8.86
CA PHE A 642 2.47 -18.53 -9.67
C PHE A 642 1.76 -19.84 -9.33
N TYR A 643 1.16 -20.49 -10.31
CA TYR A 643 0.46 -21.77 -10.17
C TYR A 643 0.59 -22.61 -11.46
N GLY A 644 0.51 -23.93 -11.34
CA GLY A 644 0.84 -24.86 -12.40
C GLY A 644 2.34 -25.14 -12.46
N HIS A 645 2.88 -25.43 -13.63
CA HIS A 645 4.29 -25.74 -13.84
C HIS A 645 4.89 -24.79 -14.87
N GLY A 646 5.95 -24.05 -14.53
CA GLY A 646 6.55 -23.11 -15.44
C GLY A 646 7.80 -22.41 -14.90
N ILE A 647 8.23 -21.43 -15.69
CA ILE A 647 9.35 -20.54 -15.37
C ILE A 647 8.95 -19.09 -15.61
N ARG A 648 9.38 -18.23 -14.72
CA ARG A 648 9.30 -16.77 -14.86
C ARG A 648 10.70 -16.19 -14.97
N TYR A 649 10.92 -15.31 -15.94
CA TYR A 649 12.15 -14.53 -16.02
C TYR A 649 11.87 -13.11 -16.42
N SER A 650 12.64 -12.18 -15.87
CA SER A 650 12.51 -10.76 -16.21
C SER A 650 13.83 -10.01 -16.08
N LEU A 651 13.92 -8.94 -16.85
CA LEU A 651 15.02 -7.98 -16.82
C LEU A 651 14.42 -6.58 -16.70
N MET A 652 14.85 -5.83 -15.70
CA MET A 652 14.49 -4.43 -15.49
C MET A 652 15.77 -3.59 -15.50
N ALA A 653 15.77 -2.50 -16.25
CA ALA A 653 16.84 -1.53 -16.28
C ALA A 653 16.29 -0.14 -15.96
N ARG A 654 17.06 0.65 -15.21
CA ARG A 654 16.79 2.06 -14.92
C ARG A 654 18.06 2.87 -15.11
N ALA A 655 17.91 4.06 -15.71
CA ALA A 655 18.97 5.04 -15.88
C ALA A 655 18.48 6.41 -15.39
N ASP A 656 19.19 7.00 -14.41
CA ASP A 656 18.93 8.35 -13.87
C ASP A 656 19.94 9.34 -14.49
N LEU A 657 19.48 10.13 -15.47
CA LEU A 657 20.31 10.99 -16.33
C LEU A 657 20.00 12.48 -16.05
N GLY A 658 20.42 12.97 -14.88
CA GLY A 658 20.17 14.34 -14.45
C GLY A 658 18.68 14.60 -14.23
N ARG A 659 18.04 15.36 -15.13
CA ARG A 659 16.59 15.64 -15.05
C ARG A 659 15.72 14.52 -15.58
N TRP A 660 16.28 13.55 -16.30
CA TRP A 660 15.59 12.43 -16.89
C TRP A 660 15.82 11.16 -16.09
N SER A 661 14.77 10.37 -15.93
CA SER A 661 14.83 9.01 -15.41
C SER A 661 14.07 8.09 -16.38
N LEU A 662 14.77 7.09 -16.90
CA LEU A 662 14.20 6.12 -17.84
C LEU A 662 14.21 4.75 -17.19
N SER A 663 13.09 4.04 -17.27
CA SER A 663 12.95 2.67 -16.77
C SER A 663 12.33 1.78 -17.83
N ALA A 664 12.82 0.56 -17.94
CA ALA A 664 12.27 -0.46 -18.83
C ALA A 664 12.31 -1.81 -18.13
N LYS A 665 11.24 -2.60 -18.26
CA LYS A 665 11.16 -3.97 -17.76
C LYS A 665 10.54 -4.86 -18.83
N ILE A 666 11.18 -5.96 -19.14
CA ILE A 666 10.59 -7.06 -19.92
C ILE A 666 10.50 -8.28 -19.02
N GLY A 667 9.37 -8.97 -19.09
CA GLY A 667 9.15 -10.16 -18.26
C GLY A 667 8.29 -11.19 -18.97
N THR A 668 8.70 -12.47 -18.90
CA THR A 668 8.03 -13.59 -19.53
C THR A 668 7.71 -14.68 -18.51
N THR A 669 6.51 -15.22 -18.58
CA THR A 669 6.13 -16.46 -17.90
C THR A 669 5.84 -17.52 -18.93
N ASP A 670 6.57 -18.62 -18.89
CA ASP A 670 6.38 -19.80 -19.73
C ASP A 670 5.80 -20.93 -18.90
N TYR A 671 4.65 -21.46 -19.29
CA TYR A 671 4.00 -22.61 -18.69
C TYR A 671 4.31 -23.87 -19.46
N PHE A 672 4.65 -24.95 -18.74
CA PHE A 672 5.00 -26.26 -19.32
C PHE A 672 3.83 -27.24 -19.30
N ASP A 673 2.75 -26.88 -18.58
CA ASP A 673 1.60 -27.76 -18.30
C ASP A 673 0.33 -27.34 -19.07
N ARG A 674 0.35 -26.27 -19.86
CA ARG A 674 -0.83 -25.76 -20.53
C ARG A 674 -0.51 -25.03 -21.83
N ALA A 675 -1.45 -25.10 -22.77
CA ALA A 675 -1.41 -24.34 -24.03
C ALA A 675 -2.32 -23.09 -24.01
N VAL A 676 -3.08 -22.89 -22.91
CA VAL A 676 -4.02 -21.79 -22.76
C VAL A 676 -3.88 -21.21 -21.36
N ILE A 677 -3.70 -19.89 -21.27
CA ILE A 677 -3.58 -19.14 -20.02
C ILE A 677 -4.88 -18.37 -19.78
N SER A 678 -5.38 -18.41 -18.52
CA SER A 678 -6.59 -17.70 -18.10
C SER A 678 -7.88 -18.20 -18.81
N SER A 679 -8.99 -17.46 -18.64
CA SER A 679 -10.30 -17.82 -19.20
C SER A 679 -11.13 -16.58 -19.55
N GLY A 680 -12.28 -16.76 -20.22
CA GLY A 680 -13.16 -15.67 -20.63
C GLY A 680 -12.46 -14.69 -21.57
N TYR A 681 -12.70 -13.40 -21.42
CA TYR A 681 -12.04 -12.35 -22.21
C TYR A 681 -10.53 -12.22 -21.95
N GLN A 682 -10.04 -12.70 -20.80
CA GLN A 682 -8.62 -12.71 -20.45
C GLN A 682 -7.86 -13.91 -21.02
N GLN A 683 -8.52 -14.85 -21.70
CA GLN A 683 -7.91 -16.05 -22.27
C GLN A 683 -6.83 -15.69 -23.29
N ILE A 684 -5.67 -16.31 -23.17
CA ILE A 684 -4.53 -16.23 -24.09
C ILE A 684 -4.30 -17.63 -24.66
N ASN A 685 -4.36 -17.78 -25.97
CA ASN A 685 -4.12 -19.06 -26.65
C ASN A 685 -2.61 -19.26 -26.89
N ALA A 686 -1.86 -19.34 -25.81
CA ALA A 686 -0.44 -19.61 -25.79
C ALA A 686 -0.04 -20.17 -24.42
N SER A 687 1.09 -20.88 -24.34
CA SER A 687 1.71 -21.32 -23.09
C SER A 687 2.60 -20.25 -22.45
N SER A 688 2.83 -19.14 -23.14
CA SER A 688 3.73 -18.05 -22.73
C SER A 688 3.04 -16.70 -22.78
N GLN A 689 3.37 -15.83 -21.82
CA GLN A 689 2.97 -14.43 -21.82
C GLN A 689 4.17 -13.53 -21.54
N THR A 690 4.38 -12.53 -22.39
CA THR A 690 5.46 -11.55 -22.30
C THR A 690 4.90 -10.15 -22.29
N ASP A 691 5.35 -9.35 -21.29
CA ASP A 691 5.00 -7.93 -21.17
C ASP A 691 6.27 -7.07 -21.19
N LEU A 692 6.19 -5.92 -21.86
CA LEU A 692 7.17 -4.84 -21.79
C LEU A 692 6.55 -3.65 -21.07
N LEU A 693 7.21 -3.16 -20.02
CA LEU A 693 6.86 -1.93 -19.33
C LEU A 693 7.94 -0.89 -19.62
N LEU A 694 7.51 0.31 -19.98
CA LEU A 694 8.38 1.46 -20.21
C LEU A 694 7.90 2.62 -19.35
N GLN A 695 8.81 3.38 -18.79
CA GLN A 695 8.51 4.59 -18.05
C GLN A 695 9.56 5.65 -18.31
N PHE A 696 9.11 6.86 -18.49
CA PHE A 696 9.96 8.05 -18.49
C PHE A 696 9.51 9.01 -17.39
N ARG A 697 10.46 9.74 -16.85
CA ARG A 697 10.24 10.83 -15.91
C ARG A 697 11.13 12.00 -16.26
N LEU A 698 10.58 13.19 -16.22
CA LEU A 698 11.28 14.46 -16.38
C LEU A 698 11.02 15.35 -15.17
N LYS A 699 12.09 15.82 -14.52
CA LYS A 699 12.06 16.81 -13.43
C LYS A 699 12.49 18.18 -13.98
N LEU A 700 11.62 19.20 -13.86
CA LEU A 700 11.83 20.56 -14.34
C LEU A 700 12.02 21.53 -13.18
#